data_28842139733fd2b11ea4d1b11d6cc98a
#
_entry.id   28842139733fd2b11ea4d1b11d6cc98a
#
_cell.length_a   1.000
_cell.length_b   1.000
_cell.length_c   1.000
_cell.angle_alpha   90.00
_cell.angle_beta   90.00
_cell.angle_gamma   90.00
#
_symmetry.space_group_name_H-M   'P 1'
#
loop_
_entity.id
_entity.type
_entity.pdbx_description
1 polymer ?
#
loop_
_entity_poly.entity_id
_entity_poly.type
_entity_poly.pdbx_seq_one_letter_code
_entity_poly.pdbx_strand_id
1 'polypeptide(L)'
;MILRGELRPRKTIEEVELSKKLGASRPIVRATLAKLQEGGLLQALAAGGYTPRVFTVQDIADAIEARGALEGLAAGLAAQRVSDPAQLVQARRINAELKETIASFGSLGSPTAEQMARYGELNLAFHQALIALAKSPMLQLSLDRVQSIAFASPAAVVIPAKPAGFSRAVQYHDAIIDAIQGGDAARAEKLVREHARFAVHAVKSALDRYPRGAAKPKAASAKPNPTTAKEPTRPSESGGPTAQLVLDAAAALFCEKGFAETTTREIAGRLNIHQASLYYHISGKEDLLYRLSKLAFEAVDQHVRQAIESEKNICDRLNALVRGHLEGLFENRNRALTSISEYRSLSRAHQKELSGLRRNYSDLTDKELASAVNAGIVRRDIPVPILRLALFNYLNWTPRWYQLSGLLRLDALADIYGRVFFHGIAASPRLRSSVPRLENPRRARAGSAHSGTLGKFVRTAAELFSKHGYASTSTRSISKLIGMEKATLYYHVKSKEDLLYLITKSSIETLEADVHNALKGINCPFEQLAVLIQAHCMSLLRDQTQHATALAEVRALSEERLAEVAGMRKSYQKGIRQIIDAGQNRGFIRSDVDPRYLASMLMGLLDRTVNWYRKAGPLGSADLASHLTDIYLFGAQPQKERID
;
A
#
# COMPACT_ATOMS: atom_id res chain seq x y z
N MET A 1 -11.13 -17.48 -32.65
CA MET A 1 -11.77 -16.50 -33.54
C MET A 1 -12.36 -15.33 -32.75
N ILE A 2 -13.26 -15.53 -31.76
CA ILE A 2 -13.82 -14.43 -30.94
C ILE A 2 -12.68 -13.71 -30.19
N LEU A 3 -11.84 -14.43 -29.46
CA LEU A 3 -10.73 -13.88 -28.67
C LEU A 3 -9.60 -13.24 -29.51
N ARG A 4 -9.49 -13.59 -30.79
CA ARG A 4 -8.54 -12.99 -31.74
C ARG A 4 -9.12 -11.80 -32.51
N GLY A 5 -10.38 -11.42 -32.23
CA GLY A 5 -11.04 -10.32 -32.93
C GLY A 5 -11.42 -10.60 -34.38
N GLU A 6 -11.33 -11.85 -34.84
CA GLU A 6 -11.73 -12.27 -36.18
C GLU A 6 -13.25 -12.21 -36.39
N LEU A 7 -14.01 -12.43 -35.32
CA LEU A 7 -15.45 -12.18 -35.28
C LEU A 7 -15.70 -10.85 -34.57
N ARG A 8 -16.14 -9.85 -35.32
CA ARG A 8 -16.33 -8.49 -34.82
C ARG A 8 -17.57 -8.37 -33.95
N PRO A 9 -17.51 -7.72 -32.78
CA PRO A 9 -18.69 -7.39 -31.99
C PRO A 9 -19.72 -6.58 -32.80
N ARG A 10 -20.99 -6.76 -32.48
CA ARG A 10 -22.15 -6.12 -33.17
C ARG A 10 -22.37 -6.55 -34.64
N LYS A 11 -21.58 -7.46 -35.19
CA LYS A 11 -21.83 -8.09 -36.48
C LYS A 11 -22.42 -9.47 -36.23
N THR A 12 -23.52 -9.78 -36.91
CA THR A 12 -24.17 -11.11 -36.85
C THR A 12 -23.21 -12.17 -37.37
N ILE A 13 -23.11 -13.28 -36.66
CA ILE A 13 -22.32 -14.43 -37.09
C ILE A 13 -23.14 -15.22 -38.09
N GLU A 14 -22.66 -15.26 -39.34
CA GLU A 14 -23.26 -16.02 -40.42
C GLU A 14 -22.88 -17.50 -40.30
N GLU A 15 -23.85 -18.34 -39.88
CA GLU A 15 -23.63 -19.80 -39.67
C GLU A 15 -23.06 -20.49 -40.91
N VAL A 16 -23.48 -20.07 -42.11
CA VAL A 16 -23.04 -20.63 -43.41
C VAL A 16 -21.58 -20.32 -43.67
N GLU A 17 -21.17 -19.08 -43.46
CA GLU A 17 -19.79 -18.64 -43.64
C GLU A 17 -18.87 -19.32 -42.65
N LEU A 18 -19.32 -19.39 -41.38
CA LEU A 18 -18.56 -20.03 -40.32
C LEU A 18 -18.42 -21.54 -40.52
N SER A 19 -19.49 -22.21 -41.03
CA SER A 19 -19.48 -23.62 -41.39
C SER A 19 -18.44 -23.92 -42.47
N LYS A 20 -18.38 -23.10 -43.52
CA LYS A 20 -17.36 -23.22 -44.59
C LYS A 20 -15.96 -22.97 -44.05
N LYS A 21 -15.77 -21.94 -43.23
CA LYS A 21 -14.46 -21.57 -42.68
C LYS A 21 -13.88 -22.61 -41.71
N LEU A 22 -14.75 -23.30 -40.97
CA LEU A 22 -14.36 -24.32 -39.98
C LEU A 22 -14.37 -25.75 -40.53
N GLY A 23 -14.87 -25.97 -41.73
CA GLY A 23 -15.05 -27.31 -42.30
C GLY A 23 -16.04 -28.17 -41.49
N ALA A 24 -16.97 -27.56 -40.74
CA ALA A 24 -17.91 -28.25 -39.86
C ALA A 24 -19.35 -28.11 -40.40
N SER A 25 -20.20 -29.12 -40.10
CA SER A 25 -21.60 -29.06 -40.53
C SER A 25 -22.37 -27.95 -39.79
N ARG A 26 -23.39 -27.38 -40.45
CA ARG A 26 -24.25 -26.32 -39.88
C ARG A 26 -24.86 -26.68 -38.51
N PRO A 27 -25.38 -27.92 -38.29
CA PRO A 27 -25.89 -28.30 -36.98
C PRO A 27 -24.81 -28.23 -35.88
N ILE A 28 -23.57 -28.65 -36.18
CA ILE A 28 -22.44 -28.59 -35.23
C ILE A 28 -22.11 -27.12 -34.93
N VAL A 29 -22.02 -26.27 -35.95
CA VAL A 29 -21.78 -24.82 -35.78
C VAL A 29 -22.85 -24.18 -34.90
N ARG A 30 -24.15 -24.48 -35.19
CA ARG A 30 -25.27 -23.96 -34.40
C ARG A 30 -25.24 -24.40 -32.94
N ALA A 31 -25.00 -25.69 -32.68
CA ALA A 31 -24.86 -26.22 -31.32
C ALA A 31 -23.67 -25.58 -30.58
N THR A 32 -22.56 -25.36 -31.28
CA THR A 32 -21.40 -24.67 -30.74
C THR A 32 -21.68 -23.21 -30.41
N LEU A 33 -22.37 -22.48 -31.29
CA LEU A 33 -22.78 -21.08 -31.06
C LEU A 33 -23.73 -20.96 -29.86
N ALA A 34 -24.72 -21.89 -29.74
CA ALA A 34 -25.59 -21.95 -28.58
C ALA A 34 -24.82 -22.18 -27.29
N LYS A 35 -23.86 -23.11 -27.28
CA LYS A 35 -22.99 -23.39 -26.12
C LYS A 35 -22.09 -22.21 -25.75
N LEU A 36 -21.60 -21.47 -26.76
CA LEU A 36 -20.82 -20.24 -26.52
C LEU A 36 -21.70 -19.10 -25.99
N GLN A 37 -22.99 -19.06 -26.36
CA GLN A 37 -23.95 -18.11 -25.83
C GLN A 37 -24.30 -18.44 -24.37
N GLU A 38 -24.50 -19.70 -24.02
CA GLU A 38 -24.66 -20.15 -22.62
C GLU A 38 -23.43 -19.81 -21.76
N GLY A 39 -22.23 -19.95 -22.35
CA GLY A 39 -20.97 -19.52 -21.74
C GLY A 39 -20.75 -18.00 -21.71
N GLY A 40 -21.73 -17.19 -22.19
CA GLY A 40 -21.67 -15.73 -22.13
C GLY A 40 -20.70 -15.07 -23.13
N LEU A 41 -20.11 -15.82 -24.07
CA LEU A 41 -19.21 -15.29 -25.11
C LEU A 41 -19.95 -14.67 -26.29
N LEU A 42 -21.17 -15.12 -26.51
CA LEU A 42 -22.06 -14.60 -27.53
C LEU A 42 -23.35 -14.06 -26.92
N GLN A 43 -23.96 -13.14 -27.62
CA GLN A 43 -25.28 -12.60 -27.31
C GLN A 43 -26.25 -13.00 -28.44
N ALA A 44 -27.40 -13.56 -28.08
CA ALA A 44 -28.46 -13.78 -29.04
C ALA A 44 -29.08 -12.45 -29.49
N LEU A 45 -29.39 -12.33 -30.77
CA LEU A 45 -30.01 -11.14 -31.34
C LEU A 45 -31.52 -11.35 -31.41
N ALA A 46 -32.31 -10.29 -31.15
CA ALA A 46 -33.77 -10.33 -31.24
C ALA A 46 -34.29 -10.73 -32.62
N ALA A 47 -33.54 -10.42 -33.68
CA ALA A 47 -33.84 -10.80 -35.08
C ALA A 47 -33.35 -12.22 -35.44
N GLY A 48 -32.86 -12.99 -34.48
CA GLY A 48 -32.24 -14.31 -34.68
C GLY A 48 -30.75 -14.24 -34.98
N GLY A 49 -30.03 -15.32 -34.65
CA GLY A 49 -28.57 -15.41 -34.80
C GLY A 49 -27.80 -14.91 -33.55
N TYR A 50 -26.49 -14.88 -33.66
CA TYR A 50 -25.57 -14.55 -32.57
C TYR A 50 -24.61 -13.45 -32.96
N THR A 51 -24.20 -12.66 -31.99
CA THR A 51 -23.07 -11.68 -32.11
C THR A 51 -22.08 -11.84 -30.96
N PRO A 52 -20.79 -11.63 -31.17
CA PRO A 52 -19.83 -11.63 -30.05
C PRO A 52 -20.20 -10.57 -29.00
N ARG A 53 -20.23 -10.97 -27.75
CA ARG A 53 -20.46 -10.04 -26.63
C ARG A 53 -19.27 -9.07 -26.50
N VAL A 54 -19.60 -7.81 -26.24
CA VAL A 54 -18.58 -6.80 -25.89
C VAL A 54 -18.34 -6.86 -24.41
N PHE A 55 -17.12 -7.18 -24.00
CA PHE A 55 -16.71 -7.13 -22.60
C PHE A 55 -16.12 -5.76 -22.29
N THR A 56 -16.61 -5.12 -21.24
CA THR A 56 -16.00 -3.93 -20.68
C THR A 56 -14.79 -4.30 -19.82
N VAL A 57 -13.92 -3.31 -19.54
CA VAL A 57 -12.80 -3.49 -18.59
C VAL A 57 -13.33 -3.93 -17.22
N GLN A 58 -14.52 -3.44 -16.84
CA GLN A 58 -15.15 -3.80 -15.58
C GLN A 58 -15.65 -5.25 -15.59
N ASP A 59 -16.28 -5.73 -16.67
CA ASP A 59 -16.70 -7.15 -16.80
C ASP A 59 -15.50 -8.10 -16.62
N ILE A 60 -14.36 -7.74 -17.20
CA ILE A 60 -13.11 -8.54 -17.06
C ILE A 60 -12.60 -8.50 -15.62
N ALA A 61 -12.60 -7.33 -15.01
CA ALA A 61 -12.17 -7.17 -13.62
C ALA A 61 -13.05 -7.97 -12.67
N ASP A 62 -14.38 -7.89 -12.83
CA ASP A 62 -15.36 -8.62 -12.01
C ASP A 62 -15.22 -10.14 -12.16
N ALA A 63 -14.95 -10.62 -13.39
CA ALA A 63 -14.73 -12.04 -13.63
C ALA A 63 -13.42 -12.55 -12.96
N ILE A 64 -12.35 -11.76 -13.01
CA ILE A 64 -11.08 -12.09 -12.32
C ILE A 64 -11.25 -12.04 -10.79
N GLU A 65 -12.02 -11.09 -10.26
CA GLU A 65 -12.30 -11.02 -8.83
C GLU A 65 -13.15 -12.21 -8.34
N ALA A 66 -14.18 -12.60 -9.10
CA ALA A 66 -14.99 -13.78 -8.82
C ALA A 66 -14.15 -15.06 -8.84
N ARG A 67 -13.26 -15.22 -9.83
CA ARG A 67 -12.29 -16.31 -9.89
C ARG A 67 -11.39 -16.31 -8.67
N GLY A 68 -10.79 -15.17 -8.33
CA GLY A 68 -9.90 -15.02 -7.19
C GLY A 68 -10.56 -15.38 -5.85
N ALA A 69 -11.87 -15.12 -5.72
CA ALA A 69 -12.64 -15.53 -4.55
C ALA A 69 -12.78 -17.05 -4.45
N LEU A 70 -13.11 -17.72 -5.55
CA LEU A 70 -13.28 -19.18 -5.60
C LEU A 70 -11.93 -19.93 -5.50
N GLU A 71 -10.90 -19.47 -6.19
CA GLU A 71 -9.55 -20.02 -6.09
C GLU A 71 -8.96 -19.79 -4.68
N GLY A 72 -9.26 -18.64 -4.05
CA GLY A 72 -8.90 -18.37 -2.66
C GLY A 72 -9.51 -19.38 -1.70
N LEU A 73 -10.82 -19.64 -1.84
CA LEU A 73 -11.50 -20.69 -1.08
C LEU A 73 -10.86 -22.08 -1.34
N ALA A 74 -10.49 -22.39 -2.59
CA ALA A 74 -9.78 -23.62 -2.90
C ALA A 74 -8.45 -23.74 -2.17
N ALA A 75 -7.64 -22.66 -2.13
CA ALA A 75 -6.37 -22.65 -1.43
C ALA A 75 -6.55 -22.79 0.10
N GLY A 76 -7.56 -22.14 0.67
CA GLY A 76 -7.92 -22.32 2.09
C GLY A 76 -8.30 -23.75 2.44
N LEU A 77 -9.13 -24.39 1.59
CA LEU A 77 -9.48 -25.81 1.75
C LEU A 77 -8.27 -26.72 1.54
N ALA A 78 -7.39 -26.42 0.59
CA ALA A 78 -6.15 -27.16 0.38
C ALA A 78 -5.26 -27.13 1.64
N ALA A 79 -5.11 -25.96 2.28
CA ALA A 79 -4.34 -25.84 3.52
C ALA A 79 -4.90 -26.68 4.67
N GLN A 80 -6.22 -26.90 4.71
CA GLN A 80 -6.86 -27.75 5.71
C GLN A 80 -6.77 -29.26 5.38
N ARG A 81 -6.61 -29.63 4.10
CA ARG A 81 -6.76 -31.01 3.60
C ARG A 81 -5.45 -31.66 3.15
N VAL A 82 -4.41 -30.86 2.95
CA VAL A 82 -3.06 -31.36 2.65
C VAL A 82 -2.43 -31.84 3.96
N SER A 83 -2.25 -33.14 4.09
CA SER A 83 -1.64 -33.77 5.28
C SER A 83 -0.20 -34.20 5.05
N ASP A 84 0.23 -34.27 3.77
CA ASP A 84 1.57 -34.71 3.37
C ASP A 84 2.18 -33.70 2.40
N PRO A 85 3.38 -33.17 2.69
CA PRO A 85 4.12 -32.27 1.78
C PRO A 85 4.32 -32.82 0.37
N ALA A 86 4.33 -34.18 0.21
CA ALA A 86 4.44 -34.82 -1.10
C ALA A 86 3.29 -34.44 -2.05
N GLN A 87 2.11 -34.08 -1.53
CA GLN A 87 0.97 -33.63 -2.34
C GLN A 87 1.25 -32.28 -3.03
N LEU A 88 2.22 -31.47 -2.56
CA LEU A 88 2.59 -30.18 -3.12
C LEU A 88 3.70 -30.28 -4.18
N VAL A 89 4.29 -31.44 -4.40
CA VAL A 89 5.43 -31.62 -5.32
C VAL A 89 5.09 -31.17 -6.73
N GLN A 90 3.89 -31.46 -7.23
CA GLN A 90 3.45 -31.05 -8.56
C GLN A 90 3.35 -29.52 -8.67
N ALA A 91 2.73 -28.86 -7.71
CA ALA A 91 2.60 -27.39 -7.70
C ALA A 91 3.99 -26.71 -7.62
N ARG A 92 4.90 -27.23 -6.80
CA ARG A 92 6.28 -26.73 -6.70
C ARG A 92 7.05 -26.91 -8.00
N ARG A 93 6.93 -28.08 -8.66
CA ARG A 93 7.57 -28.34 -9.94
C ARG A 93 7.08 -27.38 -11.02
N ILE A 94 5.77 -27.20 -11.17
CA ILE A 94 5.19 -26.26 -12.15
C ILE A 94 5.67 -24.82 -11.86
N ASN A 95 5.73 -24.41 -10.60
CA ASN A 95 6.21 -23.07 -10.27
C ASN A 95 7.71 -22.89 -10.53
N ALA A 96 8.52 -23.95 -10.42
CA ALA A 96 9.93 -23.94 -10.82
C ALA A 96 10.07 -23.76 -12.35
N GLU A 97 9.28 -24.51 -13.15
CA GLU A 97 9.24 -24.36 -14.61
C GLU A 97 8.77 -22.95 -15.04
N LEU A 98 7.84 -22.33 -14.30
CA LEU A 98 7.44 -20.93 -14.51
C LEU A 98 8.61 -19.95 -14.29
N LYS A 99 9.42 -20.17 -13.24
CA LYS A 99 10.60 -19.34 -12.95
C LYS A 99 11.64 -19.45 -14.07
N GLU A 100 11.91 -20.67 -14.57
CA GLU A 100 12.82 -20.91 -15.68
C GLU A 100 12.31 -20.24 -16.97
N THR A 101 11.01 -20.35 -17.26
CA THR A 101 10.38 -19.70 -18.41
C THR A 101 10.55 -18.19 -18.32
N ILE A 102 10.32 -17.57 -17.16
CA ILE A 102 10.51 -16.14 -16.94
C ILE A 102 11.97 -15.73 -17.07
N ALA A 103 12.91 -16.56 -16.59
CA ALA A 103 14.34 -16.30 -16.73
C ALA A 103 14.77 -16.25 -18.22
N SER A 104 14.09 -17.01 -19.09
CA SER A 104 14.33 -17.01 -20.53
C SER A 104 13.86 -15.74 -21.27
N PHE A 105 13.07 -14.85 -20.63
CA PHE A 105 12.53 -13.65 -21.28
C PHE A 105 13.57 -12.57 -21.61
N GLY A 106 14.81 -12.72 -21.19
CA GLY A 106 15.87 -11.72 -21.43
C GLY A 106 15.71 -10.43 -20.63
N SER A 107 16.80 -9.76 -20.35
CA SER A 107 16.81 -8.56 -19.47
C SER A 107 16.26 -7.28 -20.12
N LEU A 108 16.14 -7.22 -21.45
CA LEU A 108 15.81 -6.01 -22.22
C LEU A 108 14.73 -6.20 -23.31
N GLY A 109 14.22 -7.42 -23.54
CA GLY A 109 13.25 -7.72 -24.59
C GLY A 109 11.85 -8.02 -24.09
N SER A 110 10.84 -7.81 -24.94
CA SER A 110 9.51 -8.36 -24.73
C SER A 110 9.55 -9.87 -25.01
N PRO A 111 8.87 -10.71 -24.18
CA PRO A 111 8.82 -12.15 -24.44
C PRO A 111 8.21 -12.47 -25.80
N THR A 112 8.68 -13.54 -26.43
CA THR A 112 8.14 -14.01 -27.71
C THR A 112 6.73 -14.57 -27.52
N ALA A 113 5.98 -14.72 -28.62
CA ALA A 113 4.65 -15.31 -28.58
C ALA A 113 4.67 -16.76 -28.03
N GLU A 114 5.70 -17.52 -28.33
CA GLU A 114 5.89 -18.88 -27.84
C GLU A 114 6.20 -18.91 -26.34
N GLN A 115 7.09 -18.05 -25.86
CA GLN A 115 7.37 -17.89 -24.43
C GLN A 115 6.11 -17.47 -23.65
N MET A 116 5.30 -16.60 -24.21
CA MET A 116 4.02 -16.18 -23.60
C MET A 116 2.99 -17.32 -23.59
N ALA A 117 2.90 -18.12 -24.65
CA ALA A 117 2.03 -19.28 -24.69
C ALA A 117 2.43 -20.29 -23.61
N ARG A 118 3.73 -20.59 -23.51
CA ARG A 118 4.28 -21.51 -22.49
C ARG A 118 4.03 -21.01 -21.08
N TYR A 119 4.24 -19.72 -20.83
CA TYR A 119 3.92 -19.12 -19.53
C TYR A 119 2.43 -19.26 -19.19
N GLY A 120 1.53 -19.00 -20.14
CA GLY A 120 0.08 -19.13 -19.95
C GLY A 120 -0.35 -20.56 -19.61
N GLU A 121 0.22 -21.56 -20.32
CA GLU A 121 -0.03 -22.98 -20.06
C GLU A 121 0.41 -23.39 -18.63
N LEU A 122 1.63 -23.04 -18.26
CA LEU A 122 2.17 -23.35 -16.93
C LEU A 122 1.41 -22.63 -15.81
N ASN A 123 1.04 -21.36 -16.04
CA ASN A 123 0.26 -20.60 -15.08
C ASN A 123 -1.13 -21.24 -14.84
N LEU A 124 -1.80 -21.66 -15.92
CA LEU A 124 -3.05 -22.42 -15.82
C LEU A 124 -2.88 -23.73 -15.07
N ALA A 125 -1.84 -24.50 -15.42
CA ALA A 125 -1.53 -25.79 -14.78
C ALA A 125 -1.26 -25.61 -13.26
N PHE A 126 -0.59 -24.53 -12.85
CA PHE A 126 -0.36 -24.23 -11.45
C PHE A 126 -1.67 -24.01 -10.69
N HIS A 127 -2.56 -23.15 -11.22
CA HIS A 127 -3.87 -22.89 -10.59
C HIS A 127 -4.71 -24.18 -10.53
N GLN A 128 -4.72 -24.99 -11.57
CA GLN A 128 -5.42 -26.28 -11.58
C GLN A 128 -4.86 -27.25 -10.52
N ALA A 129 -3.54 -27.30 -10.35
CA ALA A 129 -2.92 -28.12 -9.31
C ALA A 129 -3.35 -27.67 -7.90
N LEU A 130 -3.43 -26.37 -7.64
CA LEU A 130 -3.93 -25.85 -6.36
C LEU A 130 -5.40 -26.18 -6.12
N ILE A 131 -6.26 -26.05 -7.15
CA ILE A 131 -7.68 -26.36 -7.06
C ILE A 131 -7.90 -27.84 -6.76
N ALA A 132 -7.11 -28.73 -7.39
CA ALA A 132 -7.17 -30.16 -7.16
C ALA A 132 -6.87 -30.55 -5.70
N LEU A 133 -5.96 -29.83 -5.02
CA LEU A 133 -5.65 -30.03 -3.60
C LEU A 133 -6.83 -29.75 -2.67
N ALA A 134 -7.77 -28.89 -3.10
CA ALA A 134 -9.00 -28.63 -2.36
C ALA A 134 -9.93 -29.82 -2.26
N LYS A 135 -9.78 -30.84 -3.13
CA LYS A 135 -10.62 -32.07 -3.18
C LYS A 135 -12.13 -31.74 -3.10
N SER A 136 -12.58 -30.71 -3.83
CA SER A 136 -13.98 -30.22 -3.82
C SER A 136 -14.56 -30.20 -5.23
N PRO A 137 -15.35 -31.23 -5.63
CA PRO A 137 -15.94 -31.29 -6.97
C PRO A 137 -16.87 -30.11 -7.26
N MET A 138 -17.62 -29.63 -6.26
CA MET A 138 -18.55 -28.49 -6.44
C MET A 138 -17.79 -27.18 -6.70
N LEU A 139 -16.66 -26.99 -6.03
CA LEU A 139 -15.81 -25.82 -6.25
C LEU A 139 -15.14 -25.87 -7.63
N GLN A 140 -14.69 -27.06 -8.06
CA GLN A 140 -14.15 -27.27 -9.39
C GLN A 140 -15.19 -26.89 -10.46
N LEU A 141 -16.43 -27.39 -10.34
CA LEU A 141 -17.51 -27.10 -11.28
C LEU A 141 -17.82 -25.59 -11.35
N SER A 142 -17.79 -24.90 -10.20
CA SER A 142 -18.02 -23.46 -10.14
C SER A 142 -16.88 -22.67 -10.80
N LEU A 143 -15.64 -23.10 -10.60
CA LEU A 143 -14.45 -22.49 -11.21
C LEU A 143 -14.42 -22.72 -12.72
N ASP A 144 -14.77 -23.90 -13.20
CA ASP A 144 -14.84 -24.21 -14.64
C ASP A 144 -15.80 -23.24 -15.36
N ARG A 145 -16.93 -22.90 -14.73
CA ARG A 145 -17.88 -21.91 -15.27
C ARG A 145 -17.28 -20.51 -15.33
N VAL A 146 -16.61 -20.04 -14.26
CA VAL A 146 -16.00 -18.72 -14.21
C VAL A 146 -14.82 -18.63 -15.19
N GLN A 147 -14.00 -19.67 -15.27
CA GLN A 147 -12.85 -19.73 -16.18
C GLN A 147 -13.24 -19.84 -17.66
N SER A 148 -14.46 -20.26 -17.96
CA SER A 148 -15.00 -20.24 -19.34
C SER A 148 -15.33 -18.83 -19.84
N ILE A 149 -15.42 -17.84 -18.95
CA ILE A 149 -15.63 -16.44 -19.34
C ILE A 149 -14.36 -15.90 -20.00
N ALA A 150 -14.52 -15.17 -21.10
CA ALA A 150 -13.40 -14.58 -21.82
C ALA A 150 -12.53 -13.71 -20.89
N PHE A 151 -11.22 -13.90 -20.97
CA PHE A 151 -10.20 -13.21 -20.16
C PHE A 151 -10.19 -13.52 -18.65
N ALA A 152 -11.09 -14.34 -18.13
CA ALA A 152 -11.09 -14.75 -16.73
C ALA A 152 -10.14 -15.92 -16.44
N SER A 153 -9.76 -16.72 -17.44
CA SER A 153 -8.86 -17.86 -17.29
C SER A 153 -7.43 -17.41 -16.90
N PRO A 154 -6.73 -18.18 -16.01
CA PRO A 154 -5.31 -17.97 -15.75
C PRO A 154 -4.42 -18.06 -17.01
N ALA A 155 -4.85 -18.77 -18.05
CA ALA A 155 -4.18 -18.83 -19.35
C ALA A 155 -4.30 -17.54 -20.16
N ALA A 156 -5.37 -16.77 -19.97
CA ALA A 156 -5.62 -15.51 -20.65
C ALA A 156 -4.89 -14.33 -19.99
N VAL A 157 -3.61 -14.52 -19.67
CA VAL A 157 -2.80 -13.52 -18.96
C VAL A 157 -2.63 -12.29 -19.84
N VAL A 158 -3.18 -11.18 -19.39
CA VAL A 158 -2.86 -9.86 -19.94
C VAL A 158 -1.46 -9.49 -19.48
N ILE A 159 -0.58 -9.32 -20.45
CA ILE A 159 0.85 -9.14 -20.29
C ILE A 159 1.18 -7.99 -19.34
N PRO A 160 1.91 -8.21 -18.24
CA PRO A 160 2.51 -7.13 -17.49
C PRO A 160 3.45 -6.34 -18.41
N ALA A 161 3.35 -5.04 -18.41
CA ALA A 161 4.17 -4.17 -19.26
C ALA A 161 5.68 -4.22 -18.95
N LYS A 162 6.09 -4.99 -17.93
CA LYS A 162 7.48 -5.11 -17.47
C LYS A 162 7.77 -6.53 -16.98
N PRO A 163 8.98 -7.09 -17.23
CA PRO A 163 9.40 -8.40 -16.74
C PRO A 163 9.23 -8.62 -15.23
N ALA A 164 9.38 -7.56 -14.43
CA ALA A 164 9.17 -7.58 -12.98
C ALA A 164 7.76 -8.03 -12.55
N GLY A 165 6.75 -7.90 -13.40
CA GLY A 165 5.39 -8.36 -13.11
C GLY A 165 5.27 -9.89 -13.10
N PHE A 166 5.95 -10.58 -14.01
CA PHE A 166 5.97 -12.04 -14.06
C PHE A 166 6.69 -12.64 -12.85
N SER A 167 7.86 -12.07 -12.48
CA SER A 167 8.59 -12.48 -11.29
C SER A 167 7.75 -12.33 -10.02
N ARG A 168 6.91 -11.30 -9.92
CA ARG A 168 6.02 -11.10 -8.80
C ARG A 168 4.91 -12.17 -8.73
N ALA A 169 4.38 -12.60 -9.89
CA ALA A 169 3.35 -13.63 -9.93
C ALA A 169 3.86 -14.96 -9.35
N VAL A 170 5.06 -15.43 -9.76
CA VAL A 170 5.63 -16.68 -9.23
C VAL A 170 6.05 -16.59 -7.77
N GLN A 171 6.38 -15.39 -7.28
CA GLN A 171 6.60 -15.18 -5.84
C GLN A 171 5.30 -15.36 -5.05
N TYR A 172 4.15 -14.91 -5.58
CA TYR A 172 2.86 -15.26 -4.97
C TYR A 172 2.61 -16.75 -4.95
N HIS A 173 2.97 -17.48 -6.02
CA HIS A 173 2.83 -18.93 -6.08
C HIS A 173 3.63 -19.62 -4.97
N ASP A 174 4.90 -19.22 -4.74
CA ASP A 174 5.69 -19.76 -3.62
C ASP A 174 5.02 -19.52 -2.28
N ALA A 175 4.59 -18.28 -2.02
CA ALA A 175 3.95 -17.92 -0.76
C ALA A 175 2.62 -18.67 -0.53
N ILE A 176 1.84 -18.94 -1.60
CA ILE A 176 0.61 -19.75 -1.54
C ILE A 176 0.94 -21.19 -1.17
N ILE A 177 1.94 -21.80 -1.83
CA ILE A 177 2.38 -23.17 -1.53
C ILE A 177 2.83 -23.27 -0.07
N ASP A 178 3.62 -22.31 0.41
CA ASP A 178 4.12 -22.30 1.78
C ASP A 178 3.00 -22.11 2.81
N ALA A 179 1.99 -21.30 2.52
CA ALA A 179 0.81 -21.15 3.36
C ALA A 179 -0.02 -22.44 3.42
N ILE A 180 -0.17 -23.15 2.29
CA ILE A 180 -0.85 -24.46 2.24
C ILE A 180 -0.06 -25.49 3.04
N GLN A 181 1.25 -25.56 2.87
CA GLN A 181 2.11 -26.50 3.61
C GLN A 181 2.09 -26.24 5.11
N GLY A 182 2.01 -24.97 5.52
CA GLY A 182 1.91 -24.57 6.93
C GLY A 182 0.51 -24.73 7.53
N GLY A 183 -0.49 -25.19 6.76
CA GLY A 183 -1.87 -25.32 7.24
C GLY A 183 -2.60 -23.99 7.47
N ASP A 184 -2.03 -22.87 7.02
CA ASP A 184 -2.60 -21.51 7.21
C ASP A 184 -3.66 -21.20 6.14
N ALA A 185 -4.88 -21.68 6.37
CA ALA A 185 -6.00 -21.54 5.45
C ALA A 185 -6.36 -20.08 5.15
N ALA A 186 -6.37 -19.22 6.17
CA ALA A 186 -6.71 -17.80 6.02
C ALA A 186 -5.68 -17.07 5.17
N ARG A 187 -4.40 -17.36 5.37
CA ARG A 187 -3.31 -16.80 4.58
C ARG A 187 -3.33 -17.31 3.15
N ALA A 188 -3.52 -18.61 2.92
CA ALA A 188 -3.59 -19.21 1.60
C ALA A 188 -4.71 -18.57 0.77
N GLU A 189 -5.93 -18.48 1.33
CA GLU A 189 -7.07 -17.81 0.70
C GLU A 189 -6.76 -16.35 0.35
N LYS A 190 -6.19 -15.61 1.28
CA LYS A 190 -5.88 -14.19 1.11
C LYS A 190 -4.85 -13.97 0.01
N LEU A 191 -3.76 -14.75 -0.02
CA LEU A 191 -2.70 -14.64 -1.03
C LEU A 191 -3.24 -14.87 -2.44
N VAL A 192 -4.13 -15.85 -2.63
CA VAL A 192 -4.74 -16.12 -3.95
C VAL A 192 -5.65 -14.96 -4.38
N ARG A 193 -6.49 -14.43 -3.49
CA ARG A 193 -7.34 -13.27 -3.78
C ARG A 193 -6.52 -12.05 -4.22
N GLU A 194 -5.37 -11.85 -3.64
CA GLU A 194 -4.50 -10.72 -3.97
C GLU A 194 -3.69 -10.95 -5.23
N HIS A 195 -3.27 -12.17 -5.48
CA HIS A 195 -2.69 -12.58 -6.76
C HIS A 195 -3.68 -12.28 -7.91
N ALA A 196 -4.96 -12.59 -7.74
CA ALA A 196 -6.02 -12.24 -8.69
C ALA A 196 -6.18 -10.72 -8.86
N ARG A 197 -6.17 -9.94 -7.76
CA ARG A 197 -6.24 -8.45 -7.83
C ARG A 197 -5.03 -7.84 -8.53
N PHE A 198 -3.85 -8.44 -8.38
CA PHE A 198 -2.68 -8.02 -9.14
C PHE A 198 -2.91 -8.19 -10.65
N ALA A 199 -3.55 -9.29 -11.09
CA ALA A 199 -3.93 -9.50 -12.48
C ALA A 199 -4.95 -8.44 -12.97
N VAL A 200 -5.97 -8.09 -12.16
CA VAL A 200 -6.93 -7.01 -12.47
C VAL A 200 -6.22 -5.69 -12.72
N HIS A 201 -5.25 -5.35 -11.87
CA HIS A 201 -4.49 -4.10 -12.04
C HIS A 201 -3.65 -4.10 -13.32
N ALA A 202 -3.06 -5.23 -13.67
CA ALA A 202 -2.30 -5.38 -14.92
C ALA A 202 -3.21 -5.20 -16.15
N VAL A 203 -4.42 -5.78 -16.13
CA VAL A 203 -5.44 -5.63 -17.20
C VAL A 203 -5.87 -4.19 -17.35
N LYS A 204 -6.25 -3.51 -16.27
CA LYS A 204 -6.63 -2.09 -16.30
C LYS A 204 -5.51 -1.22 -16.90
N SER A 205 -4.28 -1.41 -16.43
CA SER A 205 -3.11 -0.66 -16.92
C SER A 205 -2.73 -0.97 -18.38
N ALA A 206 -3.01 -2.15 -18.88
CA ALA A 206 -2.74 -2.52 -20.27
C ALA A 206 -3.79 -1.90 -21.22
N LEU A 207 -5.06 -1.87 -20.83
CA LEU A 207 -6.16 -1.34 -21.64
C LEU A 207 -6.18 0.19 -21.67
N ASP A 208 -5.71 0.88 -20.64
CA ASP A 208 -5.57 2.34 -20.63
C ASP A 208 -4.50 2.85 -21.63
N ARG A 209 -3.59 1.99 -22.07
CA ARG A 209 -2.53 2.32 -23.05
C ARG A 209 -2.93 2.13 -24.52
N TYR A 210 -4.04 1.45 -24.80
CA TYR A 210 -4.57 1.34 -26.16
C TYR A 210 -5.44 2.54 -26.48
N PRO A 211 -5.15 3.35 -27.50
CA PRO A 211 -6.00 4.48 -27.87
C PRO A 211 -7.38 3.97 -28.26
N ARG A 212 -8.40 4.50 -27.58
CA ARG A 212 -9.82 4.23 -27.84
C ARG A 212 -10.20 4.74 -29.25
N GLY A 213 -9.98 3.90 -30.24
CA GLY A 213 -10.57 4.07 -31.57
C GLY A 213 -11.89 3.32 -31.66
N ALA A 214 -12.96 3.81 -31.05
CA ALA A 214 -14.34 3.54 -31.46
C ALA A 214 -15.30 4.41 -30.64
N ALA A 215 -15.92 5.37 -31.34
CA ALA A 215 -17.17 6.06 -31.11
C ALA A 215 -17.83 5.96 -29.71
N LYS A 216 -17.84 7.09 -29.01
CA LYS A 216 -18.83 7.35 -27.94
C LYS A 216 -20.23 7.09 -28.42
N PRO A 217 -21.08 6.32 -27.73
CA PRO A 217 -22.49 6.32 -28.01
C PRO A 217 -23.06 7.69 -27.64
N LYS A 218 -23.71 8.35 -28.60
CA LYS A 218 -24.56 9.52 -28.34
C LYS A 218 -25.62 9.08 -27.35
N ALA A 219 -25.67 9.74 -26.21
CA ALA A 219 -26.76 9.63 -25.27
C ALA A 219 -28.06 10.05 -25.98
N ALA A 220 -28.94 9.11 -26.24
CA ALA A 220 -30.30 9.39 -26.60
C ALA A 220 -31.00 9.92 -25.33
N SER A 221 -31.39 11.18 -25.40
CA SER A 221 -32.25 11.84 -24.43
C SER A 221 -33.67 11.27 -24.52
N ALA A 222 -34.00 10.31 -23.68
CA ALA A 222 -35.38 9.94 -23.41
C ALA A 222 -35.76 10.53 -22.05
N LYS A 223 -36.66 11.53 -22.08
CA LYS A 223 -37.33 12.05 -20.89
C LYS A 223 -38.21 10.95 -20.30
N PRO A 224 -38.19 10.70 -19.01
CA PRO A 224 -39.13 9.80 -18.39
C PRO A 224 -40.49 10.49 -18.23
N ASN A 225 -41.53 9.85 -18.72
CA ASN A 225 -42.93 10.20 -18.48
C ASN A 225 -43.32 9.82 -17.04
N PRO A 226 -44.04 10.66 -16.30
CA PRO A 226 -44.43 10.35 -14.92
C PRO A 226 -45.78 9.64 -14.94
N THR A 227 -45.84 8.36 -14.64
CA THR A 227 -47.11 7.74 -14.25
C THR A 227 -46.87 6.57 -13.25
N THR A 228 -47.66 6.68 -12.16
CA THR A 228 -48.01 5.68 -11.15
C THR A 228 -46.94 5.25 -10.15
N ALA A 229 -46.95 5.99 -9.01
CA ALA A 229 -46.47 5.51 -7.74
C ALA A 229 -47.25 4.26 -7.28
N LYS A 230 -46.56 3.14 -7.15
CA LYS A 230 -46.96 2.05 -6.28
C LYS A 230 -46.18 2.19 -4.96
N GLU A 231 -46.92 2.17 -3.86
CA GLU A 231 -46.38 2.15 -2.51
C GLU A 231 -45.29 1.06 -2.35
N PRO A 232 -44.20 1.36 -1.61
CA PRO A 232 -43.20 0.35 -1.37
C PRO A 232 -43.73 -0.63 -0.32
N THR A 233 -43.90 -1.87 -0.71
CA THR A 233 -43.98 -3.02 0.19
C THR A 233 -42.74 -3.02 1.08
N ARG A 234 -42.95 -3.08 2.40
CA ARG A 234 -41.90 -3.27 3.41
C ARG A 234 -41.02 -4.45 3.02
N PRO A 235 -39.69 -4.30 2.92
CA PRO A 235 -38.81 -5.45 2.82
C PRO A 235 -38.78 -6.15 4.17
N SER A 236 -38.90 -7.47 4.11
CA SER A 236 -38.68 -8.41 5.20
C SER A 236 -37.35 -8.16 5.89
N GLU A 237 -37.30 -8.43 7.17
CA GLU A 237 -36.19 -8.41 8.10
C GLU A 237 -34.93 -9.10 7.54
N SER A 238 -34.09 -8.35 6.87
CA SER A 238 -32.67 -8.66 6.68
C SER A 238 -31.90 -7.57 7.43
N GLY A 239 -31.21 -7.95 8.50
CA GLY A 239 -30.50 -7.06 9.41
C GLY A 239 -29.66 -6.02 8.67
N GLY A 240 -29.84 -4.74 8.99
CA GLY A 240 -29.04 -3.65 8.47
C GLY A 240 -27.56 -3.87 8.73
N PRO A 241 -26.64 -3.21 8.00
CA PRO A 241 -25.22 -3.39 8.20
C PRO A 241 -24.86 -3.08 9.65
N THR A 242 -24.05 -3.95 10.26
CA THR A 242 -23.56 -3.73 11.62
C THR A 242 -22.75 -2.43 11.70
N ALA A 243 -22.73 -1.77 12.85
CA ALA A 243 -21.92 -0.56 13.07
C ALA A 243 -20.45 -0.75 12.65
N GLN A 244 -19.96 -1.97 12.74
CA GLN A 244 -18.62 -2.37 12.31
C GLN A 244 -18.42 -2.23 10.79
N LEU A 245 -19.36 -2.68 9.97
CA LEU A 245 -19.31 -2.53 8.50
C LEU A 245 -19.32 -1.06 8.08
N VAL A 246 -20.06 -0.22 8.80
CA VAL A 246 -20.07 1.24 8.56
C VAL A 246 -18.71 1.85 8.82
N LEU A 247 -18.06 1.48 9.93
CA LEU A 247 -16.71 1.94 10.28
C LEU A 247 -15.66 1.46 9.27
N ASP A 248 -15.75 0.22 8.78
CA ASP A 248 -14.80 -0.31 7.80
C ASP A 248 -14.96 0.34 6.43
N ALA A 249 -16.19 0.58 5.97
CA ALA A 249 -16.47 1.31 4.75
C ALA A 249 -15.96 2.76 4.83
N ALA A 250 -16.16 3.43 5.97
CA ALA A 250 -15.65 4.77 6.22
C ALA A 250 -14.12 4.80 6.23
N ALA A 251 -13.47 3.86 6.94
CA ALA A 251 -12.02 3.75 7.00
C ALA A 251 -11.40 3.53 5.61
N ALA A 252 -12.01 2.69 4.79
CA ALA A 252 -11.56 2.46 3.42
C ALA A 252 -11.65 3.74 2.57
N LEU A 253 -12.78 4.45 2.61
CA LEU A 253 -12.98 5.70 1.85
C LEU A 253 -12.07 6.83 2.35
N PHE A 254 -11.87 6.96 3.66
CA PHE A 254 -10.93 7.93 4.22
C PHE A 254 -9.49 7.63 3.82
N CYS A 255 -9.11 6.36 3.69
CA CYS A 255 -7.80 5.97 3.15
C CYS A 255 -7.67 6.25 1.65
N GLU A 256 -8.74 6.07 0.87
CA GLU A 256 -8.72 6.25 -0.59
C GLU A 256 -8.70 7.73 -0.98
N LYS A 257 -9.62 8.53 -0.43
CA LYS A 257 -9.89 9.92 -0.84
C LYS A 257 -9.49 10.97 0.19
N GLY A 258 -9.17 10.57 1.42
CA GLY A 258 -9.02 11.46 2.57
C GLY A 258 -10.34 11.78 3.25
N PHE A 259 -10.26 12.25 4.51
CA PHE A 259 -11.43 12.60 5.31
C PHE A 259 -12.24 13.75 4.70
N ALA A 260 -11.56 14.81 4.23
CA ALA A 260 -12.23 16.02 3.74
C ALA A 260 -13.13 15.73 2.52
N GLU A 261 -12.62 14.99 1.55
CA GLU A 261 -13.29 14.71 0.27
C GLU A 261 -14.33 13.57 0.35
N THR A 262 -14.33 12.78 1.43
CA THR A 262 -15.32 11.70 1.61
C THR A 262 -16.62 12.26 2.16
N THR A 263 -17.74 11.85 1.58
CA THR A 263 -19.10 12.21 2.02
C THR A 263 -19.82 11.04 2.69
N THR A 264 -20.77 11.33 3.59
CA THR A 264 -21.64 10.30 4.19
C THR A 264 -22.49 9.59 3.15
N ARG A 265 -22.82 10.26 2.03
CA ARG A 265 -23.53 9.65 0.90
C ARG A 265 -22.69 8.56 0.22
N GLU A 266 -21.39 8.79 0.03
CA GLU A 266 -20.48 7.79 -0.54
C GLU A 266 -20.30 6.60 0.40
N ILE A 267 -20.24 6.84 1.72
CA ILE A 267 -20.17 5.75 2.71
C ILE A 267 -21.44 4.90 2.66
N ALA A 268 -22.62 5.53 2.62
CA ALA A 268 -23.89 4.84 2.48
C ALA A 268 -23.99 4.07 1.13
N GLY A 269 -23.56 4.71 0.03
CA GLY A 269 -23.52 4.09 -1.29
C GLY A 269 -22.61 2.85 -1.34
N ARG A 270 -21.45 2.88 -0.66
CA ARG A 270 -20.53 1.73 -0.59
C ARG A 270 -21.12 0.53 0.14
N LEU A 271 -22.05 0.78 1.04
CA LEU A 271 -22.78 -0.24 1.81
C LEU A 271 -24.13 -0.61 1.17
N ASN A 272 -24.49 0.03 0.07
CA ASN A 272 -25.80 -0.12 -0.59
C ASN A 272 -27.00 0.14 0.35
N ILE A 273 -26.87 1.18 1.19
CA ILE A 273 -27.93 1.63 2.11
C ILE A 273 -28.32 3.08 1.84
N HIS A 274 -29.52 3.48 2.28
CA HIS A 274 -29.92 4.88 2.25
C HIS A 274 -29.08 5.70 3.24
N GLN A 275 -28.73 6.93 2.86
CA GLN A 275 -27.98 7.84 3.73
C GLN A 275 -28.69 8.07 5.08
N ALA A 276 -30.01 8.07 5.13
CA ALA A 276 -30.79 8.15 6.36
C ALA A 276 -30.50 6.97 7.31
N SER A 277 -30.35 5.75 6.78
CA SER A 277 -30.00 4.56 7.59
C SER A 277 -28.61 4.66 8.23
N LEU A 278 -27.67 5.36 7.58
CA LEU A 278 -26.34 5.59 8.14
C LEU A 278 -26.42 6.41 9.44
N TYR A 279 -27.31 7.43 9.51
CA TYR A 279 -27.47 8.30 10.67
C TYR A 279 -28.09 7.61 11.91
N TYR A 280 -28.65 6.39 11.77
CA TYR A 280 -28.98 5.57 12.93
C TYR A 280 -27.73 5.08 13.68
N HIS A 281 -26.61 4.97 12.99
CA HIS A 281 -25.36 4.44 13.55
C HIS A 281 -24.34 5.52 13.92
N ILE A 282 -24.49 6.74 13.38
CA ILE A 282 -23.49 7.82 13.52
C ILE A 282 -24.15 9.18 13.70
N SER A 283 -23.52 10.06 14.45
CA SER A 283 -23.93 11.47 14.56
C SER A 283 -23.33 12.37 13.46
N GLY A 284 -22.38 11.85 12.68
CA GLY A 284 -21.75 12.55 11.57
C GLY A 284 -20.44 11.92 11.10
N LYS A 285 -19.83 12.53 10.08
CA LYS A 285 -18.58 12.03 9.49
C LYS A 285 -17.42 12.08 10.50
N GLU A 286 -17.38 13.09 11.35
CA GLU A 286 -16.34 13.26 12.38
C GLU A 286 -16.47 12.22 13.49
N ASP A 287 -17.68 11.84 13.87
CA ASP A 287 -17.94 10.75 14.82
C ASP A 287 -17.40 9.40 14.29
N LEU A 288 -17.56 9.14 13.00
CA LEU A 288 -16.92 7.97 12.36
C LEU A 288 -15.40 8.01 12.51
N LEU A 289 -14.78 9.16 12.19
CA LEU A 289 -13.34 9.31 12.31
C LEU A 289 -12.86 9.11 13.75
N TYR A 290 -13.61 9.65 14.72
CA TYR A 290 -13.31 9.46 16.14
C TYR A 290 -13.40 7.99 16.54
N ARG A 291 -14.53 7.30 16.24
CA ARG A 291 -14.74 5.89 16.63
C ARG A 291 -13.70 4.97 15.99
N LEU A 292 -13.44 5.12 14.71
CA LEU A 292 -12.43 4.29 14.04
C LEU A 292 -11.00 4.57 14.57
N SER A 293 -10.71 5.83 14.95
CA SER A 293 -9.42 6.17 15.55
C SER A 293 -9.29 5.58 16.95
N LYS A 294 -10.37 5.63 17.75
CA LYS A 294 -10.42 5.02 19.08
C LYS A 294 -10.18 3.51 19.00
N LEU A 295 -10.90 2.81 18.12
CA LEU A 295 -10.72 1.38 17.91
C LEU A 295 -9.29 1.02 17.44
N ALA A 296 -8.68 1.84 16.57
CA ALA A 296 -7.30 1.61 16.14
C ALA A 296 -6.29 1.73 17.29
N PHE A 297 -6.49 2.67 18.22
CA PHE A 297 -5.63 2.80 19.40
C PHE A 297 -5.87 1.67 20.41
N GLU A 298 -7.13 1.33 20.66
CA GLU A 298 -7.51 0.24 21.58
C GLU A 298 -6.98 -1.10 21.09
N ALA A 299 -7.04 -1.38 19.78
CA ALA A 299 -6.48 -2.59 19.19
C ALA A 299 -4.98 -2.70 19.46
N VAL A 300 -4.20 -1.64 19.20
CA VAL A 300 -2.75 -1.64 19.47
C VAL A 300 -2.47 -1.83 20.97
N ASP A 301 -3.16 -1.10 21.86
CA ASP A 301 -2.95 -1.22 23.31
C ASP A 301 -3.30 -2.62 23.81
N GLN A 302 -4.40 -3.20 23.34
CA GLN A 302 -4.84 -4.55 23.71
C GLN A 302 -3.85 -5.62 23.27
N HIS A 303 -3.46 -5.64 21.99
CA HIS A 303 -2.51 -6.63 21.48
C HIS A 303 -1.15 -6.55 22.19
N VAL A 304 -0.67 -5.34 22.46
CA VAL A 304 0.59 -5.15 23.18
C VAL A 304 0.50 -5.64 24.61
N ARG A 305 -0.57 -5.31 25.35
CA ARG A 305 -0.75 -5.80 26.74
C ARG A 305 -0.79 -7.31 26.79
N GLN A 306 -1.62 -7.95 25.96
CA GLN A 306 -1.72 -9.41 25.87
C GLN A 306 -0.38 -10.06 25.53
N ALA A 307 0.36 -9.50 24.56
CA ALA A 307 1.65 -10.03 24.17
C ALA A 307 2.69 -9.89 25.29
N ILE A 308 2.73 -8.77 26.01
CA ILE A 308 3.69 -8.55 27.10
C ILE A 308 3.35 -9.42 28.33
N GLU A 309 2.07 -9.59 28.67
CA GLU A 309 1.63 -10.38 29.81
C GLU A 309 2.02 -11.86 29.70
N SER A 310 2.13 -12.38 28.48
CA SER A 310 2.57 -13.76 28.24
C SER A 310 4.06 -14.00 28.50
N GLU A 311 4.86 -12.92 28.58
CA GLU A 311 6.31 -13.02 28.64
C GLU A 311 6.88 -12.66 30.03
N LYS A 312 7.82 -13.47 30.53
CA LYS A 312 8.44 -13.27 31.84
C LYS A 312 9.73 -12.46 31.81
N ASN A 313 10.48 -12.63 30.74
CA ASN A 313 11.79 -12.02 30.61
C ASN A 313 11.69 -10.67 29.84
N ILE A 314 12.51 -9.70 30.19
CA ILE A 314 12.45 -8.34 29.65
C ILE A 314 12.73 -8.31 28.13
N CYS A 315 13.65 -9.13 27.63
CA CYS A 315 13.96 -9.18 26.20
C CYS A 315 12.76 -9.69 25.39
N ASP A 316 12.09 -10.75 25.90
CA ASP A 316 10.92 -11.31 25.25
C ASP A 316 9.73 -10.34 25.31
N ARG A 317 9.55 -9.61 26.43
CA ARG A 317 8.56 -8.55 26.58
C ARG A 317 8.76 -7.41 25.58
N LEU A 318 10.00 -6.99 25.33
CA LEU A 318 10.31 -5.96 24.34
C LEU A 318 10.01 -6.44 22.90
N ASN A 319 10.33 -7.68 22.57
CA ASN A 319 9.97 -8.27 21.27
C ASN A 319 8.46 -8.46 21.14
N ALA A 320 7.78 -8.88 22.20
CA ALA A 320 6.33 -8.99 22.27
C ALA A 320 5.64 -7.63 22.08
N LEU A 321 6.21 -6.54 22.63
CA LEU A 321 5.73 -5.17 22.38
C LEU A 321 5.77 -4.81 20.89
N VAL A 322 6.88 -5.12 20.20
CA VAL A 322 7.03 -4.87 18.76
C VAL A 322 5.99 -5.68 17.97
N ARG A 323 5.84 -6.96 18.29
CA ARG A 323 4.89 -7.88 17.63
C ARG A 323 3.45 -7.43 17.85
N GLY A 324 3.04 -7.23 19.11
CA GLY A 324 1.68 -6.82 19.45
C GLY A 324 1.31 -5.45 18.85
N HIS A 325 2.26 -4.50 18.78
CA HIS A 325 2.02 -3.23 18.10
C HIS A 325 1.70 -3.42 16.61
N LEU A 326 2.47 -4.24 15.90
CA LEU A 326 2.21 -4.53 14.49
C LEU A 326 0.90 -5.29 14.31
N GLU A 327 0.61 -6.30 15.13
CA GLU A 327 -0.65 -7.04 15.10
C GLU A 327 -1.85 -6.10 15.27
N GLY A 328 -1.81 -5.20 16.26
CA GLY A 328 -2.87 -4.21 16.47
C GLY A 328 -3.02 -3.21 15.32
N LEU A 329 -1.93 -2.77 14.68
CA LEU A 329 -2.00 -1.92 13.48
C LEU A 329 -2.64 -2.65 12.30
N PHE A 330 -2.41 -3.97 12.19
CA PHE A 330 -2.85 -4.77 11.06
C PHE A 330 -4.15 -5.54 11.32
N GLU A 331 -4.73 -5.49 12.52
CA GLU A 331 -6.09 -5.93 12.78
C GLU A 331 -7.08 -5.24 11.82
N ASN A 332 -6.94 -3.93 11.65
CA ASN A 332 -7.57 -3.20 10.57
C ASN A 332 -6.66 -2.08 10.04
N ARG A 333 -5.88 -2.41 9.01
CA ARG A 333 -4.90 -1.51 8.41
C ARG A 333 -5.50 -0.16 7.98
N ASN A 334 -6.71 -0.14 7.44
CA ASN A 334 -7.34 1.10 6.97
C ASN A 334 -7.71 2.02 8.15
N ARG A 335 -8.18 1.46 9.26
CA ARG A 335 -8.43 2.23 10.49
C ARG A 335 -7.13 2.82 11.04
N ALA A 336 -6.06 2.02 11.11
CA ALA A 336 -4.75 2.48 11.56
C ALA A 336 -4.20 3.62 10.68
N LEU A 337 -4.23 3.46 9.35
CA LEU A 337 -3.79 4.49 8.42
C LEU A 337 -4.61 5.77 8.54
N THR A 338 -5.93 5.66 8.63
CA THR A 338 -6.83 6.83 8.79
C THR A 338 -6.55 7.54 10.11
N SER A 339 -6.46 6.80 11.22
CA SER A 339 -6.15 7.36 12.54
C SER A 339 -4.81 8.11 12.56
N ILE A 340 -3.80 7.59 11.85
CA ILE A 340 -2.48 8.20 11.76
C ILE A 340 -2.48 9.47 10.89
N SER A 341 -3.21 9.47 9.76
CA SER A 341 -3.18 10.57 8.79
C SER A 341 -4.18 11.67 9.10
N GLU A 342 -5.36 11.34 9.62
CA GLU A 342 -6.49 12.25 9.74
C GLU A 342 -6.73 12.77 11.18
N TYR A 343 -5.80 12.52 12.11
CA TYR A 343 -5.92 12.93 13.51
C TYR A 343 -6.24 14.42 13.68
N ARG A 344 -5.71 15.28 12.80
CA ARG A 344 -5.93 16.73 12.83
C ARG A 344 -7.34 17.13 12.42
N SER A 345 -8.07 16.27 11.73
CA SER A 345 -9.45 16.49 11.28
C SER A 345 -10.49 16.26 12.39
N LEU A 346 -10.06 15.73 13.54
CA LEU A 346 -10.91 15.53 14.73
C LEU A 346 -11.15 16.85 15.48
N SER A 347 -12.29 16.94 16.17
CA SER A 347 -12.60 18.01 17.10
C SER A 347 -11.59 18.06 18.26
N ARG A 348 -11.41 19.22 18.88
CA ARG A 348 -10.52 19.38 20.04
C ARG A 348 -10.89 18.46 21.21
N ALA A 349 -12.19 18.20 21.42
CA ALA A 349 -12.69 17.31 22.46
C ALA A 349 -12.21 15.86 22.20
N HIS A 350 -12.44 15.35 20.99
CA HIS A 350 -12.02 14.00 20.58
C HIS A 350 -10.49 13.86 20.53
N GLN A 351 -9.77 14.90 20.08
CA GLN A 351 -8.31 14.89 20.14
C GLN A 351 -7.79 14.78 21.59
N LYS A 352 -8.44 15.46 22.55
CA LYS A 352 -8.08 15.40 23.99
C LYS A 352 -8.28 14.00 24.54
N GLU A 353 -9.41 13.36 24.22
CA GLU A 353 -9.72 12.00 24.67
C GLU A 353 -8.73 10.98 24.11
N LEU A 354 -8.52 10.99 22.78
CA LEU A 354 -7.54 10.10 22.13
C LEU A 354 -6.10 10.36 22.59
N SER A 355 -5.77 11.59 22.98
CA SER A 355 -4.46 11.92 23.58
C SER A 355 -4.29 11.26 24.94
N GLY A 356 -5.36 11.01 25.68
CA GLY A 356 -5.35 10.23 26.92
C GLY A 356 -4.96 8.77 26.64
N LEU A 357 -5.63 8.12 25.69
CA LEU A 357 -5.31 6.74 25.28
C LEU A 357 -3.86 6.62 24.80
N ARG A 358 -3.41 7.57 23.96
CA ARG A 358 -2.02 7.61 23.49
C ARG A 358 -1.00 7.77 24.62
N ARG A 359 -1.32 8.57 25.65
CA ARG A 359 -0.45 8.72 26.83
C ARG A 359 -0.32 7.40 27.57
N ASN A 360 -1.43 6.76 27.91
CA ASN A 360 -1.44 5.49 28.63
C ASN A 360 -0.58 4.43 27.93
N TYR A 361 -0.70 4.36 26.60
CA TYR A 361 0.12 3.46 25.80
C TYR A 361 1.60 3.87 25.76
N SER A 362 1.90 5.19 25.69
CA SER A 362 3.27 5.70 25.77
C SER A 362 3.91 5.40 27.12
N ASP A 363 3.16 5.58 28.23
CA ASP A 363 3.63 5.32 29.58
C ASP A 363 3.92 3.81 29.80
N LEU A 364 3.09 2.93 29.24
CA LEU A 364 3.38 1.49 29.21
C LEU A 364 4.71 1.19 28.50
N THR A 365 4.90 1.74 27.31
CA THR A 365 6.13 1.52 26.52
C THR A 365 7.35 2.12 27.23
N ASP A 366 7.23 3.32 27.80
CA ASP A 366 8.30 3.97 28.56
C ASP A 366 8.69 3.14 29.79
N LYS A 367 7.72 2.53 30.48
CA LYS A 367 7.96 1.63 31.62
C LYS A 367 8.76 0.39 31.20
N GLU A 368 8.39 -0.27 30.10
CA GLU A 368 9.11 -1.45 29.59
C GLU A 368 10.54 -1.09 29.18
N LEU A 369 10.72 0.01 28.44
CA LEU A 369 12.05 0.48 28.04
C LEU A 369 12.89 0.92 29.23
N ALA A 370 12.32 1.63 30.22
CA ALA A 370 13.04 2.02 31.44
C ALA A 370 13.46 0.80 32.27
N SER A 371 12.61 -0.21 32.38
CA SER A 371 12.96 -1.48 33.04
C SER A 371 14.14 -2.16 32.35
N ALA A 372 14.17 -2.14 31.01
CA ALA A 372 15.28 -2.69 30.24
C ALA A 372 16.58 -1.86 30.36
N VAL A 373 16.46 -0.53 30.45
CA VAL A 373 17.62 0.36 30.75
C VAL A 373 18.19 0.06 32.14
N ASN A 374 17.33 -0.09 33.15
CA ASN A 374 17.76 -0.41 34.51
C ASN A 374 18.41 -1.79 34.61
N ALA A 375 17.94 -2.77 33.86
CA ALA A 375 18.51 -4.10 33.76
C ALA A 375 19.82 -4.16 32.93
N GLY A 376 20.23 -3.05 32.31
CA GLY A 376 21.42 -3.00 31.45
C GLY A 376 21.24 -3.68 30.08
N ILE A 377 20.00 -3.97 29.70
CA ILE A 377 19.63 -4.58 28.40
C ILE A 377 19.53 -3.52 27.30
N VAL A 378 19.10 -2.31 27.66
CA VAL A 378 18.99 -1.15 26.78
C VAL A 378 19.98 -0.08 27.22
N ARG A 379 20.56 0.62 26.27
CA ARG A 379 21.60 1.66 26.50
C ARG A 379 21.02 2.87 27.25
N ARG A 380 21.88 3.51 28.07
CA ARG A 380 21.50 4.63 28.98
C ARG A 380 21.75 6.01 28.38
N ASP A 381 22.56 6.09 27.33
CA ASP A 381 22.99 7.35 26.71
C ASP A 381 21.97 7.95 25.75
N ILE A 382 20.89 7.23 25.44
CA ILE A 382 19.74 7.74 24.69
C ILE A 382 18.53 7.82 25.63
N PRO A 383 17.88 8.99 25.76
CA PRO A 383 16.69 9.13 26.60
C PRO A 383 15.56 8.18 26.19
N VAL A 384 14.91 7.53 27.16
CA VAL A 384 13.79 6.59 26.93
C VAL A 384 12.70 7.16 26.02
N PRO A 385 12.26 8.43 26.16
CA PRO A 385 11.28 9.00 25.24
C PRO A 385 11.76 9.03 23.78
N ILE A 386 13.06 9.16 23.52
CA ILE A 386 13.62 9.14 22.15
C ILE A 386 13.63 7.71 21.60
N LEU A 387 13.99 6.71 22.41
CA LEU A 387 13.89 5.30 22.05
C LEU A 387 12.46 4.92 21.69
N ARG A 388 11.48 5.31 22.53
CA ARG A 388 10.05 5.08 22.25
C ARG A 388 9.59 5.75 20.95
N LEU A 389 9.96 7.02 20.74
CA LEU A 389 9.58 7.75 19.54
C LEU A 389 10.20 7.15 18.28
N ALA A 390 11.46 6.72 18.35
CA ALA A 390 12.11 6.00 17.26
C ALA A 390 11.41 4.68 16.95
N LEU A 391 11.08 3.89 17.96
CA LEU A 391 10.32 2.65 17.81
C LEU A 391 8.94 2.91 17.18
N PHE A 392 8.20 3.88 17.69
CA PHE A 392 6.88 4.24 17.13
C PHE A 392 6.97 4.80 15.71
N ASN A 393 8.05 5.48 15.36
CA ASN A 393 8.29 5.93 13.99
C ASN A 393 8.45 4.75 13.04
N TYR A 394 9.24 3.74 13.42
CA TYR A 394 9.35 2.50 12.66
C TYR A 394 7.98 1.84 12.47
N LEU A 395 7.30 1.53 13.57
CA LEU A 395 6.10 0.69 13.58
C LEU A 395 4.92 1.39 12.89
N ASN A 396 4.64 2.65 13.21
CA ASN A 396 3.54 3.42 12.63
C ASN A 396 3.72 3.80 11.14
N TRP A 397 4.91 3.62 10.58
CA TRP A 397 5.16 3.80 9.14
C TRP A 397 4.78 2.55 8.34
N THR A 398 4.82 1.38 8.97
CA THR A 398 4.63 0.06 8.37
C THR A 398 3.33 -0.07 7.56
N PRO A 399 2.16 0.39 8.02
CA PRO A 399 0.92 0.27 7.24
C PRO A 399 0.94 1.00 5.89
N ARG A 400 1.87 1.92 5.65
CA ARG A 400 1.97 2.65 4.37
C ARG A 400 2.58 1.81 3.24
N TRP A 401 3.50 0.90 3.56
CA TRP A 401 4.25 0.17 2.57
C TRP A 401 4.11 -1.35 2.67
N TYR A 402 3.88 -1.89 3.87
CA TYR A 402 3.71 -3.32 4.07
C TYR A 402 2.26 -3.73 3.78
N GLN A 403 2.13 -4.88 3.12
CA GLN A 403 0.85 -5.53 2.85
C GLN A 403 0.90 -6.92 3.45
N LEU A 404 -0.14 -7.30 4.23
CA LEU A 404 -0.23 -8.63 4.88
C LEU A 404 -0.16 -9.80 3.90
N SER A 405 -0.51 -9.55 2.64
CA SER A 405 -0.39 -10.44 1.49
C SER A 405 1.02 -10.53 0.91
N GLY A 406 1.94 -9.71 1.41
CA GLY A 406 3.33 -9.75 0.98
C GLY A 406 4.01 -11.10 1.29
N LEU A 407 5.14 -11.34 0.64
CA LEU A 407 5.96 -12.56 0.81
C LEU A 407 6.47 -12.73 2.25
N LEU A 408 6.64 -11.62 2.96
CA LEU A 408 7.08 -11.62 4.35
C LEU A 408 5.86 -11.68 5.28
N ARG A 409 5.85 -12.61 6.21
CA ARG A 409 4.83 -12.73 7.27
C ARG A 409 4.96 -11.59 8.26
N LEU A 410 3.85 -11.24 8.94
CA LEU A 410 3.85 -10.14 9.93
C LEU A 410 4.75 -10.44 11.13
N ASP A 411 4.77 -11.71 11.59
CA ASP A 411 5.65 -12.18 12.65
C ASP A 411 7.13 -12.06 12.25
N ALA A 412 7.50 -12.53 11.06
CA ALA A 412 8.86 -12.37 10.54
C ALA A 412 9.26 -10.89 10.34
N LEU A 413 8.30 -10.04 9.96
CA LEU A 413 8.53 -8.60 9.92
C LEU A 413 8.75 -8.03 11.33
N ALA A 414 7.97 -8.46 12.33
CA ALA A 414 8.16 -8.06 13.72
C ALA A 414 9.55 -8.44 14.24
N ASP A 415 10.02 -9.64 13.92
CA ASP A 415 11.38 -10.09 14.26
C ASP A 415 12.45 -9.22 13.60
N ILE A 416 12.28 -8.83 12.34
CA ILE A 416 13.19 -7.90 11.66
C ILE A 416 13.19 -6.55 12.40
N TYR A 417 12.02 -6.02 12.76
CA TYR A 417 11.92 -4.75 13.50
C TYR A 417 12.60 -4.82 14.87
N GLY A 418 12.36 -5.91 15.61
CA GLY A 418 13.04 -6.16 16.89
C GLY A 418 14.55 -6.19 16.73
N ARG A 419 15.06 -7.00 15.78
CA ARG A 419 16.50 -7.10 15.50
C ARG A 419 17.11 -5.76 15.08
N VAL A 420 16.48 -5.01 14.19
CA VAL A 420 17.02 -3.72 13.75
C VAL A 420 16.93 -2.68 14.88
N PHE A 421 15.85 -2.64 15.65
CA PHE A 421 15.71 -1.68 16.73
C PHE A 421 16.68 -1.96 17.88
N PHE A 422 16.85 -3.24 18.28
CA PHE A 422 17.71 -3.57 19.43
C PHE A 422 19.18 -3.71 19.06
N HIS A 423 19.51 -4.24 17.88
CA HIS A 423 20.89 -4.53 17.50
C HIS A 423 21.45 -3.61 16.41
N GLY A 424 20.59 -2.83 15.74
CA GLY A 424 20.97 -1.99 14.61
C GLY A 424 21.28 -2.79 13.36
N ILE A 425 21.88 -2.11 12.37
CA ILE A 425 22.21 -2.67 11.07
C ILE A 425 23.73 -2.78 10.79
N ALA A 426 24.57 -2.21 11.65
CA ALA A 426 26.02 -2.33 11.51
C ALA A 426 26.47 -3.78 11.73
N ALA A 427 27.39 -4.27 10.90
CA ALA A 427 27.93 -5.62 11.01
C ALA A 427 28.85 -5.77 12.23
N SER A 428 29.44 -4.67 12.74
CA SER A 428 30.31 -4.66 13.91
C SER A 428 30.14 -3.39 14.75
N PRO A 429 30.17 -3.49 16.10
CA PRO A 429 30.19 -2.34 17.00
C PRO A 429 31.42 -1.43 16.80
N ARG A 430 32.54 -1.98 16.33
CA ARG A 430 33.79 -1.22 16.08
C ARG A 430 33.61 -0.10 15.05
N LEU A 431 32.60 -0.20 14.17
CA LEU A 431 32.26 0.84 13.19
C LEU A 431 31.74 2.14 13.82
N ARG A 432 31.47 2.16 15.13
CA ARG A 432 30.96 3.35 15.82
C ARG A 432 31.95 4.51 15.82
N SER A 433 33.25 4.24 15.91
CA SER A 433 34.30 5.26 15.86
C SER A 433 34.44 5.92 14.47
N SER A 434 33.94 5.27 13.41
CA SER A 434 33.98 5.80 12.04
C SER A 434 32.74 6.62 11.66
N VAL A 435 31.77 6.81 12.58
CA VAL A 435 30.55 7.60 12.30
C VAL A 435 30.89 9.09 12.31
N PRO A 436 30.82 9.78 11.16
CA PRO A 436 31.04 11.24 11.12
C PRO A 436 29.90 11.96 11.87
N ARG A 437 30.22 13.03 12.59
CA ARG A 437 29.22 13.94 13.15
C ARG A 437 29.07 15.16 12.27
N LEU A 438 27.86 15.45 11.83
CA LEU A 438 27.53 16.68 11.12
C LEU A 438 27.23 17.80 12.12
N GLU A 439 28.17 18.72 12.24
CA GLU A 439 27.96 19.99 12.95
C GLU A 439 27.31 20.96 11.96
N ASN A 440 26.00 21.15 12.02
CA ASN A 440 25.21 22.09 11.21
C ASN A 440 25.57 22.06 9.70
N PRO A 441 24.85 21.34 8.85
CA PRO A 441 25.11 21.37 7.43
C PRO A 441 24.98 22.82 6.96
N ARG A 442 26.08 23.41 6.48
CA ARG A 442 26.05 24.71 5.80
C ARG A 442 24.94 24.62 4.76
N ARG A 443 24.01 25.57 4.85
CA ARG A 443 22.92 25.71 3.87
C ARG A 443 23.53 25.55 2.49
N ALA A 444 23.25 24.46 1.81
CA ALA A 444 23.48 24.45 0.39
C ALA A 444 22.83 25.74 -0.12
N ARG A 445 23.55 26.57 -0.86
CA ARG A 445 22.98 27.60 -1.72
C ARG A 445 22.22 26.88 -2.86
N ALA A 446 21.34 25.96 -2.52
CA ALA A 446 20.16 25.71 -3.31
C ALA A 446 19.46 27.07 -3.24
N GLY A 447 19.58 27.83 -4.31
CA GLY A 447 18.82 29.04 -4.47
C GLY A 447 17.43 28.65 -4.02
N SER A 448 16.88 29.33 -2.98
CA SER A 448 15.55 29.01 -2.50
C SER A 448 14.71 28.88 -3.75
N ALA A 449 14.22 27.67 -4.07
CA ALA A 449 13.52 27.36 -5.33
C ALA A 449 12.41 28.41 -5.59
N HIS A 450 12.10 29.17 -4.55
CA HIS A 450 11.16 30.28 -4.59
C HIS A 450 11.68 31.45 -3.73
N SER A 451 12.59 32.29 -4.30
CA SER A 451 12.97 33.58 -3.73
C SER A 451 11.89 34.65 -4.07
N GLY A 452 11.81 35.73 -3.30
CA GLY A 452 10.89 36.81 -3.57
C GLY A 452 9.43 36.55 -3.18
N THR A 453 8.50 37.08 -3.94
CA THR A 453 7.06 37.07 -3.64
C THR A 453 6.46 35.67 -3.65
N LEU A 454 6.83 34.85 -4.63
CA LEU A 454 6.38 33.45 -4.69
C LEU A 454 6.83 32.64 -3.46
N GLY A 455 8.06 32.84 -2.99
CA GLY A 455 8.55 32.18 -1.78
C GLY A 455 7.79 32.58 -0.52
N LYS A 456 7.30 33.81 -0.43
CA LYS A 456 6.41 34.23 0.66
C LYS A 456 5.07 33.47 0.59
N PHE A 457 4.46 33.39 -0.60
CA PHE A 457 3.23 32.63 -0.79
C PHE A 457 3.38 31.16 -0.42
N VAL A 458 4.44 30.49 -0.87
CA VAL A 458 4.71 29.08 -0.58
C VAL A 458 4.86 28.84 0.93
N ARG A 459 5.65 29.66 1.64
CA ARG A 459 5.82 29.54 3.10
C ARG A 459 4.53 29.77 3.86
N THR A 460 3.81 30.87 3.56
CA THR A 460 2.55 31.18 4.24
C THR A 460 1.47 30.14 3.95
N ALA A 461 1.43 29.61 2.70
CA ALA A 461 0.54 28.52 2.36
C ALA A 461 0.88 27.25 3.16
N ALA A 462 2.16 26.90 3.30
CA ALA A 462 2.59 25.77 4.11
C ALA A 462 2.19 25.93 5.59
N GLU A 463 2.33 27.12 6.16
CA GLU A 463 1.91 27.41 7.53
C GLU A 463 0.39 27.26 7.71
N LEU A 464 -0.41 27.83 6.80
CA LEU A 464 -1.87 27.73 6.88
C LEU A 464 -2.36 26.31 6.61
N PHE A 465 -1.79 25.59 5.64
CA PHE A 465 -2.12 24.20 5.36
C PHE A 465 -1.75 23.30 6.56
N SER A 466 -0.60 23.53 7.18
CA SER A 466 -0.20 22.82 8.40
C SER A 466 -1.14 23.06 9.58
N LYS A 467 -1.64 24.31 9.73
CA LYS A 467 -2.47 24.71 10.87
C LYS A 467 -3.94 24.38 10.72
N HIS A 468 -4.50 24.58 9.52
CA HIS A 468 -5.93 24.50 9.24
C HIS A 468 -6.31 23.38 8.28
N GLY A 469 -5.35 22.68 7.69
CA GLY A 469 -5.53 21.70 6.61
C GLY A 469 -5.66 22.38 5.24
N TYR A 470 -5.33 21.63 4.21
CA TYR A 470 -5.42 22.11 2.82
C TYR A 470 -6.85 22.48 2.44
N ALA A 471 -7.84 21.60 2.68
CA ALA A 471 -9.23 21.80 2.28
C ALA A 471 -9.83 23.11 2.84
N SER A 472 -9.58 23.38 4.13
CA SER A 472 -10.15 24.53 4.86
C SER A 472 -9.43 25.85 4.58
N THR A 473 -8.28 25.86 3.92
CA THR A 473 -7.50 27.06 3.62
C THR A 473 -7.87 27.62 2.25
N SER A 474 -8.16 28.91 2.15
CA SER A 474 -8.46 29.60 0.91
C SER A 474 -7.27 30.42 0.39
N THR A 475 -7.19 30.62 -0.92
CA THR A 475 -6.19 31.54 -1.53
C THR A 475 -6.35 32.99 -1.02
N ARG A 476 -7.58 33.36 -0.66
CA ARG A 476 -7.87 34.72 -0.06
C ARG A 476 -7.25 34.84 1.33
N SER A 477 -7.32 33.79 2.16
CA SER A 477 -6.69 33.83 3.49
C SER A 477 -5.17 33.87 3.42
N ILE A 478 -4.57 33.19 2.42
CA ILE A 478 -3.12 33.23 2.18
C ILE A 478 -2.69 34.64 1.78
N SER A 479 -3.35 35.25 0.78
CA SER A 479 -3.03 36.62 0.30
C SER A 479 -3.21 37.67 1.41
N LYS A 480 -4.29 37.54 2.20
CA LYS A 480 -4.56 38.47 3.32
C LYS A 480 -3.46 38.42 4.38
N LEU A 481 -2.94 37.23 4.71
CA LEU A 481 -1.91 37.10 5.74
C LEU A 481 -0.57 37.72 5.30
N ILE A 482 -0.29 37.73 4.00
CA ILE A 482 0.93 38.31 3.42
C ILE A 482 0.76 39.83 3.23
N GLY A 483 -0.46 40.36 3.33
CA GLY A 483 -0.74 41.78 3.01
C GLY A 483 -0.72 42.10 1.52
N MET A 484 -1.03 41.09 0.67
CA MET A 484 -1.05 41.23 -0.79
C MET A 484 -2.44 40.94 -1.35
N GLU A 485 -2.75 41.55 -2.50
CA GLU A 485 -3.99 41.29 -3.20
C GLU A 485 -4.01 39.86 -3.80
N LYS A 486 -5.22 39.30 -3.93
CA LYS A 486 -5.43 37.99 -4.53
C LYS A 486 -4.92 37.91 -5.98
N ALA A 487 -5.00 39.02 -6.73
CA ALA A 487 -4.48 39.14 -8.09
C ALA A 487 -2.98 38.84 -8.15
N THR A 488 -2.20 39.34 -7.18
CA THR A 488 -0.76 39.10 -7.09
C THR A 488 -0.44 37.58 -6.92
N LEU A 489 -1.26 36.88 -6.16
CA LEU A 489 -1.11 35.42 -6.03
C LEU A 489 -1.29 34.71 -7.38
N TYR A 490 -2.38 35.05 -8.10
CA TYR A 490 -2.70 34.40 -9.37
C TYR A 490 -1.74 34.78 -10.52
N TYR A 491 -0.95 35.82 -10.36
CA TYR A 491 0.16 36.11 -11.26
C TYR A 491 1.27 35.03 -11.16
N HIS A 492 1.47 34.48 -9.96
CA HIS A 492 2.51 33.48 -9.71
C HIS A 492 2.03 32.02 -9.79
N VAL A 493 0.77 31.75 -9.45
CA VAL A 493 0.19 30.40 -9.39
C VAL A 493 -1.25 30.40 -9.90
N LYS A 494 -1.63 29.36 -10.64
CA LYS A 494 -2.97 29.25 -11.24
C LYS A 494 -4.04 28.78 -10.24
N SER A 495 -3.64 28.06 -9.20
CA SER A 495 -4.56 27.43 -8.27
C SER A 495 -3.96 27.27 -6.86
N LYS A 496 -4.81 26.92 -5.90
CA LYS A 496 -4.37 26.50 -4.55
C LYS A 496 -3.54 25.23 -4.61
N GLU A 497 -3.87 24.35 -5.55
CA GLU A 497 -3.13 23.09 -5.77
C GLU A 497 -1.71 23.36 -6.25
N ASP A 498 -1.48 24.39 -7.08
CA ASP A 498 -0.11 24.76 -7.49
C ASP A 498 0.77 25.10 -6.29
N LEU A 499 0.22 25.80 -5.29
CA LEU A 499 0.96 26.05 -4.05
C LEU A 499 1.31 24.76 -3.31
N LEU A 500 0.36 23.82 -3.20
CA LEU A 500 0.62 22.54 -2.55
C LEU A 500 1.66 21.72 -3.33
N TYR A 501 1.56 21.71 -4.65
CA TYR A 501 2.53 21.06 -5.50
C TYR A 501 3.93 21.67 -5.34
N LEU A 502 4.05 23.00 -5.35
CA LEU A 502 5.33 23.70 -5.13
C LEU A 502 5.90 23.42 -3.73
N ILE A 503 5.06 23.41 -2.69
CA ILE A 503 5.46 23.04 -1.32
C ILE A 503 6.04 21.62 -1.32
N THR A 504 5.34 20.68 -1.95
CA THR A 504 5.71 19.27 -1.91
C THR A 504 6.96 18.99 -2.74
N LYS A 505 7.03 19.52 -3.95
CA LYS A 505 8.17 19.37 -4.86
C LYS A 505 9.44 19.98 -4.27
N SER A 506 9.38 21.26 -3.86
CA SER A 506 10.55 21.92 -3.27
C SER A 506 11.00 21.31 -1.95
N SER A 507 10.09 20.72 -1.20
CA SER A 507 10.43 19.95 0.02
C SER A 507 11.33 18.75 -0.32
N ILE A 508 11.00 17.98 -1.35
CA ILE A 508 11.80 16.82 -1.78
C ILE A 508 13.13 17.28 -2.40
N GLU A 509 13.09 18.26 -3.31
CA GLU A 509 14.29 18.80 -3.97
C GLU A 509 15.31 19.36 -2.95
N THR A 510 14.82 20.09 -1.94
CA THR A 510 15.67 20.62 -0.87
C THR A 510 16.30 19.50 -0.06
N LEU A 511 15.52 18.49 0.31
CA LEU A 511 16.03 17.32 1.04
C LEU A 511 17.09 16.57 0.23
N GLU A 512 16.83 16.29 -1.04
CA GLU A 512 17.77 15.62 -1.94
C GLU A 512 19.07 16.42 -2.11
N ALA A 513 18.97 17.73 -2.29
CA ALA A 513 20.12 18.61 -2.43
C ALA A 513 20.97 18.67 -1.15
N ASP A 514 20.34 18.77 0.03
CA ASP A 514 21.04 18.78 1.31
C ASP A 514 21.81 17.48 1.54
N VAL A 515 21.14 16.34 1.31
CA VAL A 515 21.75 15.01 1.45
C VAL A 515 22.86 14.81 0.42
N HIS A 516 22.61 15.15 -0.87
CA HIS A 516 23.62 15.04 -1.91
C HIS A 516 24.88 15.84 -1.57
N ASN A 517 24.71 17.07 -1.10
CA ASN A 517 25.85 17.92 -0.71
C ASN A 517 26.59 17.39 0.50
N ALA A 518 25.90 16.82 1.48
CA ALA A 518 26.51 16.21 2.65
C ALA A 518 27.32 14.95 2.31
N LEU A 519 26.92 14.23 1.27
CA LEU A 519 27.60 12.99 0.82
C LEU A 519 28.82 13.22 -0.06
N LYS A 520 29.10 14.47 -0.49
CA LYS A 520 30.24 14.76 -1.38
C LYS A 520 31.58 14.39 -0.73
N GLY A 521 32.38 13.60 -1.46
CA GLY A 521 33.70 13.16 -1.00
C GLY A 521 33.69 11.96 -0.05
N ILE A 522 32.54 11.41 0.31
CA ILE A 522 32.44 10.24 1.17
C ILE A 522 32.31 8.99 0.30
N ASN A 523 33.29 8.08 0.40
CA ASN A 523 33.35 6.86 -0.42
C ASN A 523 32.94 5.59 0.34
N CYS A 524 32.95 5.61 1.67
CA CYS A 524 32.54 4.48 2.49
C CYS A 524 31.01 4.41 2.59
N PRO A 525 30.32 3.32 2.15
CA PRO A 525 28.85 3.22 2.22
C PRO A 525 28.31 3.35 3.64
N PHE A 526 29.03 2.90 4.65
CA PHE A 526 28.63 3.00 6.04
C PHE A 526 28.62 4.46 6.52
N GLU A 527 29.68 5.20 6.20
CA GLU A 527 29.77 6.63 6.49
C GLU A 527 28.75 7.43 5.68
N GLN A 528 28.55 7.07 4.39
CA GLN A 528 27.49 7.67 3.57
C GLN A 528 26.12 7.52 4.23
N LEU A 529 25.81 6.33 4.74
CA LEU A 529 24.54 6.08 5.41
C LEU A 529 24.40 6.90 6.71
N ALA A 530 25.44 6.96 7.52
CA ALA A 530 25.45 7.76 8.74
C ALA A 530 25.22 9.25 8.46
N VAL A 531 25.93 9.81 7.49
CA VAL A 531 25.81 11.20 7.06
C VAL A 531 24.45 11.48 6.42
N LEU A 532 23.95 10.54 5.61
CA LEU A 532 22.59 10.63 5.02
C LEU A 532 21.52 10.76 6.11
N ILE A 533 21.56 9.92 7.15
CA ILE A 533 20.57 9.95 8.24
C ILE A 533 20.59 11.31 8.94
N GLN A 534 21.78 11.82 9.26
CA GLN A 534 21.93 13.11 9.92
C GLN A 534 21.46 14.27 9.03
N ALA A 535 21.91 14.32 7.78
CA ALA A 535 21.55 15.37 6.83
C ALA A 535 20.03 15.38 6.54
N HIS A 536 19.45 14.20 6.35
CA HIS A 536 18.00 14.04 6.14
C HIS A 536 17.22 14.57 7.35
N CYS A 537 17.54 14.09 8.55
CA CYS A 537 16.86 14.53 9.78
C CYS A 537 16.98 16.05 9.97
N MET A 538 18.16 16.63 9.81
CA MET A 538 18.39 18.06 9.99
C MET A 538 17.69 18.90 8.92
N SER A 539 17.65 18.43 7.66
CA SER A 539 16.90 19.08 6.58
C SER A 539 15.41 19.15 6.89
N LEU A 540 14.81 18.01 7.30
CA LEU A 540 13.40 17.94 7.69
C LEU A 540 13.06 18.90 8.84
N LEU A 541 13.90 18.97 9.86
CA LEU A 541 13.66 19.75 11.07
C LEU A 541 13.92 21.24 10.87
N ARG A 542 14.79 21.62 9.94
CA ARG A 542 15.03 23.01 9.56
C ARG A 542 13.75 23.63 8.96
N ASP A 543 13.12 22.96 8.00
CA ASP A 543 11.94 23.42 7.29
C ASP A 543 10.69 22.57 7.67
N GLN A 544 10.56 22.28 8.98
CA GLN A 544 9.61 21.34 9.55
C GLN A 544 8.17 21.51 9.06
N THR A 545 7.67 22.76 9.02
CA THR A 545 6.30 23.07 8.61
C THR A 545 6.05 22.69 7.14
N GLN A 546 7.01 22.99 6.26
CA GLN A 546 6.90 22.68 4.84
C GLN A 546 6.91 21.16 4.61
N HIS A 547 7.84 20.44 5.25
CA HIS A 547 7.91 18.98 5.16
C HIS A 547 6.69 18.30 5.77
N ALA A 548 6.20 18.79 6.92
CA ALA A 548 4.98 18.25 7.55
C ALA A 548 3.75 18.44 6.63
N THR A 549 3.62 19.59 5.98
CA THR A 549 2.55 19.85 5.00
C THR A 549 2.67 18.94 3.79
N ALA A 550 3.88 18.81 3.22
CA ALA A 550 4.15 17.96 2.07
C ALA A 550 3.82 16.48 2.34
N LEU A 551 4.05 16.00 3.57
CA LEU A 551 3.75 14.62 3.97
C LEU A 551 2.27 14.39 4.28
N ALA A 552 1.59 15.39 4.86
CA ALA A 552 0.20 15.27 5.28
C ALA A 552 -0.79 15.44 4.13
N GLU A 553 -0.56 16.45 3.26
CA GLU A 553 -1.54 16.92 2.29
C GLU A 553 -1.31 16.44 0.85
N VAL A 554 -0.27 15.63 0.61
CA VAL A 554 0.13 15.15 -0.75
C VAL A 554 -1.01 14.51 -1.54
N ARG A 555 -2.00 13.91 -0.85
CA ARG A 555 -3.16 13.26 -1.48
C ARG A 555 -4.14 14.23 -2.14
N ALA A 556 -4.07 15.52 -1.79
CA ALA A 556 -4.89 16.56 -2.39
C ALA A 556 -4.35 17.06 -3.75
N LEU A 557 -3.25 16.49 -4.23
CA LEU A 557 -2.72 16.74 -5.58
C LEU A 557 -3.49 15.91 -6.62
N SER A 558 -3.58 16.44 -7.84
CA SER A 558 -4.08 15.71 -9.01
C SER A 558 -3.26 14.45 -9.27
N GLU A 559 -3.85 13.47 -9.97
CA GLU A 559 -3.20 12.18 -10.26
C GLU A 559 -1.83 12.36 -10.95
N GLU A 560 -1.71 13.29 -11.89
CA GLU A 560 -0.47 13.59 -12.61
C GLU A 560 0.62 14.08 -11.66
N ARG A 561 0.31 15.08 -10.83
CA ARG A 561 1.26 15.67 -9.87
C ARG A 561 1.60 14.71 -8.74
N LEU A 562 0.63 13.93 -8.30
CA LEU A 562 0.84 12.88 -7.31
C LEU A 562 1.80 11.81 -7.85
N ALA A 563 1.64 11.42 -9.11
CA ALA A 563 2.52 10.44 -9.76
C ALA A 563 3.97 10.98 -9.89
N GLU A 564 4.13 12.27 -10.26
CA GLU A 564 5.45 12.92 -10.32
C GLU A 564 6.13 12.92 -8.94
N VAL A 565 5.46 13.41 -7.91
CA VAL A 565 5.97 13.46 -6.53
C VAL A 565 6.30 12.07 -5.99
N ALA A 566 5.44 11.07 -6.27
CA ALA A 566 5.68 9.68 -5.90
C ALA A 566 6.92 9.12 -6.61
N GLY A 567 7.13 9.50 -7.87
CA GLY A 567 8.33 9.17 -8.64
C GLY A 567 9.61 9.70 -8.00
N MET A 568 9.61 10.98 -7.60
CA MET A 568 10.74 11.62 -6.90
C MET A 568 11.06 10.90 -5.58
N ARG A 569 10.06 10.65 -4.73
CA ARG A 569 10.24 9.91 -3.47
C ARG A 569 10.78 8.51 -3.67
N LYS A 570 10.29 7.81 -4.71
CA LYS A 570 10.76 6.48 -5.07
C LYS A 570 12.22 6.50 -5.54
N SER A 571 12.63 7.53 -6.29
CA SER A 571 14.02 7.73 -6.70
C SER A 571 14.93 7.94 -5.49
N TYR A 572 14.54 8.81 -4.58
CA TYR A 572 15.26 9.05 -3.33
C TYR A 572 15.42 7.77 -2.49
N GLN A 573 14.34 7.02 -2.29
CA GLN A 573 14.37 5.75 -1.56
C GLN A 573 15.25 4.71 -2.26
N LYS A 574 15.29 4.71 -3.60
CA LYS A 574 16.20 3.84 -4.36
C LYS A 574 17.66 4.18 -4.08
N GLY A 575 18.02 5.46 -3.97
CA GLY A 575 19.37 5.90 -3.58
C GLY A 575 19.76 5.39 -2.19
N ILE A 576 18.88 5.51 -1.21
CA ILE A 576 19.11 4.93 0.14
C ILE A 576 19.37 3.43 0.05
N ARG A 577 18.54 2.70 -0.71
CA ARG A 577 18.70 1.25 -0.87
C ARG A 577 20.05 0.89 -1.50
N GLN A 578 20.51 1.65 -2.50
CA GLN A 578 21.81 1.42 -3.13
C GLN A 578 22.99 1.59 -2.16
N ILE A 579 22.93 2.56 -1.25
CA ILE A 579 23.93 2.73 -0.20
C ILE A 579 23.92 1.54 0.77
N ILE A 580 22.74 1.06 1.17
CA ILE A 580 22.58 -0.11 2.04
C ILE A 580 23.12 -1.37 1.33
N ASP A 581 22.73 -1.61 0.07
CA ASP A 581 23.21 -2.72 -0.76
C ASP A 581 24.75 -2.72 -0.84
N ALA A 582 25.35 -1.55 -1.10
CA ALA A 582 26.80 -1.41 -1.15
C ALA A 582 27.47 -1.69 0.21
N GLY A 583 26.81 -1.27 1.29
CA GLY A 583 27.27 -1.55 2.65
C GLY A 583 27.22 -3.02 3.01
N GLN A 584 26.18 -3.75 2.59
CA GLN A 584 26.06 -5.20 2.76
C GLN A 584 27.12 -5.95 1.97
N ASN A 585 27.32 -5.59 0.70
CA ASN A 585 28.32 -6.21 -0.18
C ASN A 585 29.76 -6.01 0.33
N ARG A 586 30.03 -4.93 1.07
CA ARG A 586 31.33 -4.67 1.69
C ARG A 586 31.44 -5.17 3.15
N GLY A 587 30.42 -5.83 3.68
CA GLY A 587 30.41 -6.37 5.03
C GLY A 587 30.28 -5.33 6.16
N PHE A 588 29.92 -4.08 5.86
CA PHE A 588 29.68 -3.04 6.88
C PHE A 588 28.27 -3.10 7.46
N ILE A 589 27.31 -3.59 6.71
CA ILE A 589 25.90 -3.70 7.08
C ILE A 589 25.53 -5.20 7.05
N ARG A 590 24.70 -5.62 8.01
CA ARG A 590 24.19 -6.99 8.10
C ARG A 590 23.45 -7.40 6.82
N SER A 591 23.66 -8.62 6.35
CA SER A 591 23.10 -9.14 5.09
C SER A 591 21.87 -10.03 5.28
N ASP A 592 21.47 -10.32 6.54
CA ASP A 592 20.32 -11.17 6.87
C ASP A 592 18.96 -10.45 6.76
N VAL A 593 18.95 -9.16 6.43
CA VAL A 593 17.74 -8.37 6.20
C VAL A 593 17.81 -7.72 4.81
N ASP A 594 16.76 -7.92 4.02
CA ASP A 594 16.64 -7.31 2.69
C ASP A 594 16.75 -5.77 2.76
N PRO A 595 17.59 -5.14 1.94
CA PRO A 595 17.78 -3.69 1.90
C PRO A 595 16.50 -2.89 1.70
N ARG A 596 15.48 -3.49 1.06
CA ARG A 596 14.16 -2.84 0.88
C ARG A 596 13.47 -2.56 2.20
N TYR A 597 13.54 -3.50 3.14
CA TYR A 597 12.96 -3.33 4.49
C TYR A 597 13.76 -2.33 5.30
N LEU A 598 15.09 -2.42 5.27
CA LEU A 598 15.97 -1.47 5.94
C LEU A 598 15.72 -0.03 5.45
N ALA A 599 15.66 0.19 4.14
CA ALA A 599 15.37 1.51 3.57
C ALA A 599 13.97 2.02 3.97
N SER A 600 12.95 1.14 3.99
CA SER A 600 11.59 1.52 4.40
C SER A 600 11.50 1.86 5.88
N MET A 601 12.21 1.13 6.74
CA MET A 601 12.33 1.42 8.18
C MET A 601 13.00 2.77 8.39
N LEU A 602 14.11 3.04 7.69
CA LEU A 602 14.81 4.32 7.77
C LEU A 602 13.92 5.50 7.39
N MET A 603 13.18 5.39 6.28
CA MET A 603 12.21 6.42 5.89
C MET A 603 11.16 6.66 6.99
N GLY A 604 10.65 5.60 7.59
CA GLY A 604 9.70 5.72 8.71
C GLY A 604 10.32 6.42 9.93
N LEU A 605 11.54 6.06 10.28
CA LEU A 605 12.28 6.66 11.38
C LEU A 605 12.40 8.18 11.20
N LEU A 606 12.76 8.63 10.00
CA LEU A 606 13.09 10.02 9.71
C LEU A 606 11.85 10.87 9.39
N ASP A 607 11.01 10.47 8.44
CA ASP A 607 9.87 11.28 7.96
C ASP A 607 8.87 11.63 9.07
N ARG A 608 8.72 10.77 10.07
CA ARG A 608 7.78 11.03 11.16
C ARG A 608 8.30 11.97 12.24
N THR A 609 9.58 12.33 12.23
CA THR A 609 10.18 13.27 13.21
C THR A 609 9.51 14.64 13.16
N VAL A 610 9.07 15.09 11.99
CA VAL A 610 8.37 16.38 11.80
C VAL A 610 7.08 16.51 12.60
N ASN A 611 6.45 15.38 12.99
CA ASN A 611 5.16 15.39 13.69
C ASN A 611 5.29 15.62 15.20
N TRP A 612 6.42 15.30 15.81
CA TRP A 612 6.59 15.34 17.26
C TRP A 612 7.77 16.18 17.75
N TYR A 613 8.77 16.45 16.91
CA TYR A 613 9.89 17.30 17.29
C TYR A 613 9.43 18.72 17.65
N ARG A 614 10.02 19.27 18.71
CA ARG A 614 9.75 20.65 19.17
C ARG A 614 11.05 21.44 19.18
N LYS A 615 11.14 22.50 18.36
CA LYS A 615 12.33 23.38 18.31
C LYS A 615 12.68 24.04 19.65
N ALA A 616 11.66 24.29 20.49
CA ALA A 616 11.83 24.83 21.84
C ALA A 616 12.03 23.72 22.91
N GLY A 617 12.16 22.45 22.51
CA GLY A 617 12.40 21.32 23.41
C GLY A 617 13.85 21.26 23.88
N PRO A 618 14.15 20.35 24.82
CA PRO A 618 15.48 20.23 25.41
C PRO A 618 16.53 19.63 24.46
N LEU A 619 16.11 19.08 23.32
CA LEU A 619 17.00 18.38 22.38
C LEU A 619 17.15 19.18 21.09
N GLY A 620 18.39 19.50 20.72
CA GLY A 620 18.72 20.12 19.44
C GLY A 620 18.48 19.18 18.25
N SER A 621 18.31 19.76 17.05
CA SER A 621 18.14 18.93 15.84
C SER A 621 19.35 18.06 15.51
N ALA A 622 20.56 18.54 15.80
CA ALA A 622 21.80 17.77 15.61
C ALA A 622 21.91 16.60 16.59
N ASP A 623 21.54 16.82 17.87
CA ASP A 623 21.56 15.76 18.87
C ASP A 623 20.52 14.69 18.56
N LEU A 624 19.30 15.11 18.15
CA LEU A 624 18.30 14.18 17.70
C LEU A 624 18.77 13.37 16.49
N ALA A 625 19.36 14.02 15.49
CA ALA A 625 19.89 13.35 14.31
C ALA A 625 20.98 12.32 14.70
N SER A 626 21.86 12.67 15.65
CA SER A 626 22.86 11.74 16.20
C SER A 626 22.22 10.55 16.90
N HIS A 627 21.22 10.76 17.77
CA HIS A 627 20.51 9.65 18.43
C HIS A 627 19.81 8.73 17.44
N LEU A 628 19.13 9.28 16.42
CA LEU A 628 18.46 8.47 15.41
C LEU A 628 19.47 7.68 14.55
N THR A 629 20.63 8.28 14.25
CA THR A 629 21.73 7.60 13.55
C THR A 629 22.24 6.43 14.40
N ASP A 630 22.48 6.65 15.69
CA ASP A 630 22.93 5.64 16.61
C ASP A 630 21.93 4.49 16.77
N ILE A 631 20.64 4.80 16.91
CA ILE A 631 19.57 3.78 17.00
C ILE A 631 19.50 2.95 15.72
N TYR A 632 19.56 3.58 14.55
CA TYR A 632 19.46 2.86 13.31
C TYR A 632 20.69 1.99 13.04
N LEU A 633 21.90 2.54 13.25
CA LEU A 633 23.13 1.82 12.95
C LEU A 633 23.47 0.77 14.01
N PHE A 634 23.32 1.09 15.29
CA PHE A 634 23.83 0.26 16.40
C PHE A 634 22.74 -0.28 17.32
N GLY A 635 21.51 0.15 17.17
CA GLY A 635 20.37 -0.30 17.97
C GLY A 635 20.31 0.31 19.37
N ALA A 636 19.34 -0.18 20.15
CA ALA A 636 19.03 0.26 21.50
C ALA A 636 19.78 -0.54 22.59
N GLN A 637 20.36 -1.69 22.27
CA GLN A 637 21.14 -2.47 23.24
C GLN A 637 22.55 -1.92 23.41
N PRO A 638 23.15 -2.05 24.62
CA PRO A 638 24.53 -1.74 24.82
C PRO A 638 25.42 -2.61 23.94
N GLN A 639 26.31 -1.98 23.22
CA GLN A 639 27.32 -2.69 22.42
C GLN A 639 28.40 -3.18 23.41
N LYS A 640 28.39 -4.46 23.76
CA LYS A 640 29.51 -5.07 24.49
C LYS A 640 30.72 -5.07 23.56
N GLU A 641 31.79 -4.36 23.96
CA GLU A 641 33.08 -4.61 23.37
C GLU A 641 33.40 -6.08 23.66
N ARG A 642 33.53 -6.89 22.62
CA ARG A 642 34.18 -8.19 22.76
C ARG A 642 35.62 -7.87 23.11
N ILE A 643 35.97 -8.05 24.37
CA ILE A 643 37.35 -8.18 24.82
C ILE A 643 37.78 -9.51 24.19
N ASP A 644 38.55 -9.44 23.09
CA ASP A 644 39.27 -10.58 22.51
C ASP A 644 40.43 -10.95 23.39
#